data_6e4139431db127f6b32fa9743f11191c
#
_entry.id   6e4139431db127f6b32fa9743f11191c
#
_cell.length_a   1.000
_cell.length_b   1.000
_cell.length_c   1.000
_cell.angle_alpha   90.00
_cell.angle_beta   90.00
_cell.angle_gamma   90.00
#
_symmetry.space_group_name_H-M   'P 1'
#
loop_
_entity.id
_entity.type
_entity.pdbx_description
1 polymer ?
#
loop_
_entity_poly.entity_id
_entity_poly.type
_entity_poly.pdbx_seq_one_letter_code
_entity_poly.pdbx_strand_id
1 'polypeptide(L)'
;MFSRKRILIIGGTGAVGSMIARELLRFFPDSDIVVSARNIPTSIPSGLQGRTLDAFDENALLQAVVGMDLVVIAAGPFSYLGTKIHAACIKSGVDIVDINDNEMATRGILSLEEESRKAGVHILTGMGFTPGLSTLLLVRLAQKNSCLPNDYRISIYMGARNTGGPSNSSVLLEGFKARLPFLNNGKTVLDNAVWTGSNAKQFFPGYDHPVSTVPFASPEFHTLAAYQLARNLGILSLRSRYHVQYLSSGFACLLAKSRILRLATLRQWMCGIFYRFGRMLSYKPDADETTSLVVFSKGETSHLGVHGPVSTGHLTASVAVAAVTWLLKRQSDVAPGVWPMERILVEYPDASSHIETYLRQRGVIISDDCFPTCANDYRSIFGHSATFDGSAASLRHIGQCWYDIETIPPRIVRMQRQILRHSDLWKRVVDSTSFVQRLLLNVRMKRLHWSLFSLARRTSFGLRGSPAINQRILKDFSLFAAGCLIAKECLGDDAYNLYADMFLESSRMEMAWLWPSNQVFSFSERPFDVLLEYLQAYFGACARLNVVNLEMRVHPDGLDITFKSCTYGAILTTLGCAPLRGLVRQMELEAIQNLADRCGVYYRWHSGRVPDEGRLVLCRMEPSASLDIEPNQQKEAST
;
A
#
# COMPACT_ATOMS: atom_id res chain seq x y z
N MET A 1 23.15 -6.51 -20.65
CA MET A 1 22.00 -7.30 -21.16
C MET A 1 22.09 -8.68 -20.52
N PHE A 2 21.01 -9.20 -19.95
CA PHE A 2 20.99 -10.56 -19.44
C PHE A 2 20.90 -11.54 -20.62
N SER A 3 21.62 -12.65 -20.56
CA SER A 3 21.41 -13.76 -21.50
C SER A 3 19.99 -14.29 -21.36
N ARG A 4 19.38 -14.78 -22.43
CA ARG A 4 18.08 -15.46 -22.42
C ARG A 4 18.07 -16.55 -21.35
N LYS A 5 17.09 -16.52 -20.46
CA LYS A 5 16.93 -17.45 -19.34
C LYS A 5 15.64 -18.26 -19.49
N ARG A 6 15.64 -19.48 -18.97
CA ARG A 6 14.47 -20.34 -18.87
C ARG A 6 14.03 -20.41 -17.42
N ILE A 7 12.92 -19.73 -17.08
CA ILE A 7 12.44 -19.58 -15.70
C ILE A 7 11.09 -20.27 -15.57
N LEU A 8 11.00 -21.24 -14.66
CA LEU A 8 9.74 -21.89 -14.32
C LEU A 8 9.17 -21.29 -13.03
N ILE A 9 7.91 -20.85 -13.05
CA ILE A 9 7.20 -20.34 -11.89
C ILE A 9 6.13 -21.36 -11.49
N ILE A 10 6.39 -22.13 -10.43
CA ILE A 10 5.44 -23.11 -9.91
C ILE A 10 4.41 -22.37 -9.05
N GLY A 11 3.12 -22.45 -9.42
CA GLY A 11 2.06 -21.62 -8.87
C GLY A 11 1.93 -20.26 -9.58
N GLY A 12 2.49 -20.12 -10.78
CA GLY A 12 2.56 -18.87 -11.53
C GLY A 12 1.22 -18.28 -11.98
N THR A 13 0.11 -19.03 -11.87
CA THR A 13 -1.25 -18.51 -12.10
C THR A 13 -1.96 -18.05 -10.82
N GLY A 14 -1.34 -18.27 -9.66
CA GLY A 14 -1.85 -17.83 -8.36
C GLY A 14 -1.73 -16.32 -8.17
N ALA A 15 -2.32 -15.81 -7.07
CA ALA A 15 -2.34 -14.36 -6.78
C ALA A 15 -0.94 -13.73 -6.78
N VAL A 16 0.01 -14.33 -6.07
CA VAL A 16 1.40 -13.83 -6.00
C VAL A 16 2.21 -14.26 -7.23
N GLY A 17 2.11 -15.52 -7.63
CA GLY A 17 2.87 -16.06 -8.76
C GLY A 17 2.60 -15.32 -10.07
N SER A 18 1.37 -14.88 -10.32
CA SER A 18 1.04 -14.09 -11.51
C SER A 18 1.65 -12.68 -11.49
N MET A 19 1.84 -12.10 -10.31
CA MET A 19 2.54 -10.83 -10.16
C MET A 19 4.03 -11.02 -10.44
N ILE A 20 4.65 -12.07 -9.87
CA ILE A 20 6.05 -12.43 -10.12
C ILE A 20 6.27 -12.66 -11.61
N ALA A 21 5.40 -13.43 -12.28
CA ALA A 21 5.53 -13.75 -13.70
C ALA A 21 5.52 -12.50 -14.58
N ARG A 22 4.58 -11.58 -14.34
CA ARG A 22 4.49 -10.32 -15.08
C ARG A 22 5.71 -9.43 -14.86
N GLU A 23 6.20 -9.35 -13.64
CA GLU A 23 7.37 -8.55 -13.33
C GLU A 23 8.64 -9.15 -13.95
N LEU A 24 8.84 -10.47 -13.86
CA LEU A 24 9.98 -11.11 -14.50
C LEU A 24 9.95 -10.97 -16.03
N LEU A 25 8.77 -11.00 -16.65
CA LEU A 25 8.64 -10.75 -18.09
C LEU A 25 9.08 -9.34 -18.48
N ARG A 26 8.85 -8.34 -17.62
CA ARG A 26 9.32 -6.96 -17.85
C ARG A 26 10.83 -6.84 -17.75
N PHE A 27 11.45 -7.57 -16.80
CA PHE A 27 12.90 -7.53 -16.60
C PHE A 27 13.67 -8.38 -17.62
N PHE A 28 13.06 -9.47 -18.07
CA PHE A 28 13.64 -10.46 -18.96
C PHE A 28 12.74 -10.70 -20.18
N PRO A 29 12.50 -9.68 -21.02
CA PRO A 29 11.53 -9.77 -22.13
C PRO A 29 11.90 -10.85 -23.15
N ASP A 30 13.21 -11.16 -23.30
CA ASP A 30 13.73 -12.15 -24.23
C ASP A 30 13.83 -13.56 -23.62
N SER A 31 13.41 -13.74 -22.37
CA SER A 31 13.52 -15.01 -21.65
C SER A 31 12.26 -15.86 -21.77
N ASP A 32 12.44 -17.18 -21.63
CA ASP A 32 11.34 -18.14 -21.64
C ASP A 32 10.76 -18.26 -20.22
N ILE A 33 9.67 -17.57 -19.94
CA ILE A 33 9.01 -17.61 -18.66
C ILE A 33 7.81 -18.55 -18.72
N VAL A 34 7.90 -19.67 -18.00
CA VAL A 34 6.88 -20.72 -17.94
C VAL A 34 6.13 -20.60 -16.61
N VAL A 35 4.82 -20.42 -16.65
CA VAL A 35 3.94 -20.44 -15.47
C VAL A 35 3.25 -21.78 -15.36
N SER A 36 3.28 -22.39 -14.19
CA SER A 36 2.63 -23.68 -13.99
C SER A 36 1.60 -23.67 -12.88
N ALA A 37 0.56 -24.48 -13.07
CA ALA A 37 -0.50 -24.75 -12.12
C ALA A 37 -1.20 -26.05 -12.48
N ARG A 38 -2.02 -26.61 -11.57
CA ARG A 38 -2.86 -27.79 -11.85
C ARG A 38 -3.88 -27.53 -12.96
N ASN A 39 -4.42 -26.30 -12.99
CA ASN A 39 -5.34 -25.85 -14.04
C ASN A 39 -4.81 -24.54 -14.60
N ILE A 40 -4.46 -24.53 -15.88
CA ILE A 40 -4.00 -23.34 -16.58
C ILE A 40 -5.23 -22.58 -17.12
N PRO A 41 -5.36 -21.27 -16.86
CA PRO A 41 -6.41 -20.47 -17.46
C PRO A 41 -6.35 -20.50 -18.99
N THR A 42 -7.48 -20.39 -19.66
CA THR A 42 -7.57 -20.33 -21.13
C THR A 42 -6.87 -19.12 -21.73
N SER A 43 -6.70 -18.05 -20.95
CA SER A 43 -5.99 -16.83 -21.31
C SER A 43 -4.82 -16.57 -20.36
N ILE A 44 -3.63 -16.57 -20.88
CA ILE A 44 -2.40 -16.21 -20.19
C ILE A 44 -1.85 -14.94 -20.86
N PRO A 45 -1.22 -14.00 -20.12
CA PRO A 45 -0.57 -12.83 -20.71
C PRO A 45 0.40 -13.21 -21.83
N SER A 46 0.40 -12.45 -22.92
CA SER A 46 1.35 -12.65 -24.02
C SER A 46 2.79 -12.58 -23.51
N GLY A 47 3.64 -13.44 -24.01
CA GLY A 47 5.03 -13.59 -23.55
C GLY A 47 5.24 -14.60 -22.41
N LEU A 48 4.17 -15.13 -21.80
CA LEU A 48 4.25 -16.23 -20.85
C LEU A 48 3.80 -17.53 -21.51
N GLN A 49 4.40 -18.64 -21.07
CA GLN A 49 4.01 -19.99 -21.50
C GLN A 49 3.32 -20.71 -20.35
N GLY A 50 2.17 -21.34 -20.61
CA GLY A 50 1.43 -22.11 -19.61
C GLY A 50 1.81 -23.59 -19.63
N ARG A 51 1.98 -24.20 -18.45
CA ARG A 51 2.24 -25.63 -18.30
C ARG A 51 1.37 -26.21 -17.18
N THR A 52 0.56 -27.19 -17.49
CA THR A 52 -0.16 -27.94 -16.45
C THR A 52 0.82 -28.80 -15.66
N LEU A 53 0.80 -28.63 -14.33
CA LEU A 53 1.70 -29.33 -13.42
C LEU A 53 1.02 -29.55 -12.06
N ASP A 54 0.99 -30.80 -11.63
CA ASP A 54 0.75 -31.12 -10.23
C ASP A 54 2.08 -31.29 -9.52
N ALA A 55 2.38 -30.41 -8.56
CA ALA A 55 3.63 -30.44 -7.80
C ALA A 55 3.76 -31.67 -6.86
N PHE A 56 2.71 -32.49 -6.72
CA PHE A 56 2.75 -33.75 -5.99
C PHE A 56 3.10 -34.95 -6.87
N ASP A 57 3.00 -34.82 -8.18
CA ASP A 57 3.51 -35.82 -9.13
C ASP A 57 5.02 -35.60 -9.33
N GLU A 58 5.79 -36.50 -8.73
CA GLU A 58 7.26 -36.41 -8.73
C GLU A 58 7.85 -36.51 -10.13
N ASN A 59 7.31 -37.37 -10.99
CA ASN A 59 7.80 -37.54 -12.36
C ASN A 59 7.49 -36.31 -13.22
N ALA A 60 6.25 -35.81 -13.15
CA ALA A 60 5.86 -34.59 -13.85
C ALA A 60 6.69 -33.38 -13.37
N LEU A 61 6.98 -33.32 -12.08
CA LEU A 61 7.79 -32.27 -11.48
C LEU A 61 9.24 -32.31 -11.99
N LEU A 62 9.89 -33.46 -11.97
CA LEU A 62 11.23 -33.64 -12.52
C LEU A 62 11.30 -33.24 -13.99
N GLN A 63 10.35 -33.70 -14.81
CA GLN A 63 10.28 -33.33 -16.22
C GLN A 63 10.04 -31.83 -16.43
N ALA A 64 9.36 -31.16 -15.50
CA ALA A 64 9.10 -29.73 -15.58
C ALA A 64 10.34 -28.90 -15.27
N VAL A 65 11.20 -29.36 -14.37
CA VAL A 65 12.36 -28.65 -13.85
C VAL A 65 13.58 -28.82 -14.76
N VAL A 66 13.74 -29.99 -15.38
CA VAL A 66 14.90 -30.27 -16.25
C VAL A 66 15.07 -29.22 -17.35
N GLY A 67 16.29 -28.69 -17.44
CA GLY A 67 16.67 -27.68 -18.43
C GLY A 67 16.18 -26.27 -18.16
N MET A 68 15.63 -25.98 -16.96
CA MET A 68 15.41 -24.62 -16.49
C MET A 68 16.70 -24.04 -15.91
N ASP A 69 16.88 -22.72 -16.00
CA ASP A 69 17.98 -22.02 -15.33
C ASP A 69 17.60 -21.68 -13.89
N LEU A 70 16.31 -21.46 -13.64
CA LEU A 70 15.78 -21.06 -12.33
C LEU A 70 14.34 -21.55 -12.15
N VAL A 71 14.02 -21.97 -10.95
CA VAL A 71 12.65 -22.26 -10.51
C VAL A 71 12.24 -21.27 -9.43
N VAL A 72 11.10 -20.58 -9.63
CA VAL A 72 10.46 -19.75 -8.62
C VAL A 72 9.29 -20.52 -8.02
N ILE A 73 9.31 -20.76 -6.71
CA ILE A 73 8.23 -21.47 -6.01
C ILE A 73 7.28 -20.44 -5.38
N ALA A 74 6.14 -20.22 -6.04
CA ALA A 74 5.04 -19.39 -5.56
C ALA A 74 3.77 -20.20 -5.27
N ALA A 75 3.89 -21.52 -5.27
CA ALA A 75 2.81 -22.43 -4.90
C ALA A 75 2.76 -22.62 -3.39
N GLY A 76 1.55 -22.70 -2.83
CA GLY A 76 1.34 -22.93 -1.41
C GLY A 76 0.11 -23.83 -1.17
N PRO A 77 -0.18 -24.24 0.09
CA PRO A 77 0.62 -23.95 1.29
C PRO A 77 1.90 -24.78 1.37
N PHE A 78 2.98 -24.17 1.82
CA PHE A 78 4.27 -24.85 1.99
C PHE A 78 4.24 -25.96 3.03
N SER A 79 3.30 -25.91 3.99
CA SER A 79 3.08 -26.97 4.96
C SER A 79 2.74 -28.32 4.32
N TYR A 80 2.17 -28.34 3.11
CA TYR A 80 1.85 -29.56 2.36
C TYR A 80 2.92 -29.91 1.32
N LEU A 81 3.52 -28.90 0.70
CA LEU A 81 4.55 -29.10 -0.33
C LEU A 81 5.88 -29.59 0.30
N GLY A 82 6.18 -29.10 1.52
CA GLY A 82 7.45 -29.41 2.18
C GLY A 82 8.64 -29.06 1.30
N THR A 83 9.58 -30.00 1.14
CA THR A 83 10.80 -29.85 0.35
C THR A 83 10.77 -30.55 -1.01
N LYS A 84 9.62 -31.05 -1.45
CA LYS A 84 9.52 -31.88 -2.67
C LYS A 84 10.04 -31.16 -3.93
N ILE A 85 9.64 -29.91 -4.10
CA ILE A 85 10.08 -29.11 -5.27
C ILE A 85 11.59 -28.84 -5.18
N HIS A 86 12.10 -28.50 -4.00
CA HIS A 86 13.52 -28.26 -3.76
C HIS A 86 14.35 -29.52 -4.09
N ALA A 87 13.92 -30.69 -3.64
CA ALA A 87 14.61 -31.95 -3.94
C ALA A 87 14.65 -32.25 -5.45
N ALA A 88 13.56 -31.98 -6.18
CA ALA A 88 13.53 -32.14 -7.62
C ALA A 88 14.51 -31.17 -8.33
N CYS A 89 14.58 -29.93 -7.89
CA CYS A 89 15.50 -28.93 -8.43
C CYS A 89 16.97 -29.29 -8.13
N ILE A 90 17.29 -29.73 -6.91
CA ILE A 90 18.64 -30.20 -6.54
C ILE A 90 19.07 -31.36 -7.45
N LYS A 91 18.19 -32.34 -7.64
CA LYS A 91 18.43 -33.50 -8.53
C LYS A 91 18.70 -33.10 -9.97
N SER A 92 18.14 -31.99 -10.42
CA SER A 92 18.26 -31.47 -11.79
C SER A 92 19.32 -30.38 -11.95
N GLY A 93 20.02 -29.99 -10.89
CA GLY A 93 21.03 -28.93 -10.90
C GLY A 93 20.45 -27.54 -11.20
N VAL A 94 19.23 -27.22 -10.72
CA VAL A 94 18.50 -25.98 -11.03
C VAL A 94 18.36 -25.11 -9.79
N ASP A 95 18.70 -23.84 -9.92
CA ASP A 95 18.58 -22.86 -8.83
C ASP A 95 17.13 -22.56 -8.46
N ILE A 96 16.94 -22.11 -7.22
CA ILE A 96 15.63 -21.94 -6.61
C ILE A 96 15.51 -20.57 -5.93
N VAL A 97 14.36 -19.93 -6.11
CA VAL A 97 13.89 -18.83 -5.25
C VAL A 97 12.50 -19.18 -4.78
N ASP A 98 12.26 -19.20 -3.47
CA ASP A 98 10.93 -19.49 -2.91
C ASP A 98 10.41 -18.35 -2.02
N ILE A 99 9.09 -18.27 -1.90
CA ILE A 99 8.38 -17.35 -1.00
C ILE A 99 7.87 -18.06 0.27
N ASN A 100 8.57 -19.08 0.73
CA ASN A 100 8.17 -19.90 1.86
C ASN A 100 7.99 -19.09 3.15
N ASP A 101 6.81 -19.21 3.75
CA ASP A 101 6.39 -18.56 4.99
C ASP A 101 6.08 -19.56 6.12
N ASN A 102 6.38 -20.86 5.90
CA ASN A 102 6.05 -21.93 6.84
C ASN A 102 7.28 -22.40 7.62
N GLU A 103 7.19 -22.39 8.95
CA GLU A 103 8.30 -22.75 9.84
C GLU A 103 8.80 -24.21 9.67
N MET A 104 7.88 -25.16 9.42
CA MET A 104 8.24 -26.56 9.26
C MET A 104 8.93 -26.82 7.92
N ALA A 105 8.41 -26.20 6.85
CA ALA A 105 9.05 -26.24 5.55
C ALA A 105 10.44 -25.60 5.60
N THR A 106 10.59 -24.46 6.29
CA THR A 106 11.89 -23.79 6.47
C THR A 106 12.91 -24.73 7.12
N ARG A 107 12.53 -25.44 8.17
CA ARG A 107 13.44 -26.43 8.80
C ARG A 107 13.86 -27.55 7.85
N GLY A 108 12.90 -28.03 7.04
CA GLY A 108 13.20 -29.01 5.99
C GLY A 108 14.13 -28.45 4.92
N ILE A 109 13.91 -27.21 4.46
CA ILE A 109 14.76 -26.56 3.46
C ILE A 109 16.18 -26.35 4.00
N LEU A 110 16.33 -25.90 5.25
CA LEU A 110 17.64 -25.74 5.89
C LEU A 110 18.43 -27.05 5.97
N SER A 111 17.75 -28.20 6.10
CA SER A 111 18.42 -29.50 6.11
C SER A 111 18.99 -29.92 4.74
N LEU A 112 18.61 -29.23 3.65
CA LEU A 112 19.12 -29.49 2.30
C LEU A 112 20.44 -28.75 1.99
N GLU A 113 21.04 -28.04 2.95
CA GLU A 113 22.27 -27.25 2.78
C GLU A 113 23.39 -28.05 2.10
N GLU A 114 23.70 -29.24 2.64
CA GLU A 114 24.81 -30.06 2.15
C GLU A 114 24.50 -30.68 0.78
N GLU A 115 23.24 -31.10 0.55
CA GLU A 115 22.81 -31.67 -0.73
C GLU A 115 22.83 -30.60 -1.84
N SER A 116 22.33 -29.41 -1.53
CA SER A 116 22.34 -28.25 -2.42
C SER A 116 23.77 -27.84 -2.79
N ARG A 117 24.67 -27.79 -1.80
CA ARG A 117 26.09 -27.50 -2.01
C ARG A 117 26.77 -28.51 -2.95
N LYS A 118 26.56 -29.81 -2.71
CA LYS A 118 27.10 -30.87 -3.55
C LYS A 118 26.59 -30.84 -4.99
N ALA A 119 25.32 -30.45 -5.16
CA ALA A 119 24.69 -30.34 -6.48
C ALA A 119 25.03 -29.04 -7.22
N GLY A 120 25.73 -28.10 -6.59
CA GLY A 120 26.02 -26.79 -7.15
C GLY A 120 24.81 -25.88 -7.29
N VAL A 121 23.76 -26.07 -6.44
CA VAL A 121 22.47 -25.40 -6.53
C VAL A 121 22.36 -24.31 -5.47
N HIS A 122 21.80 -23.16 -5.85
CA HIS A 122 21.47 -22.07 -4.94
C HIS A 122 19.98 -22.12 -4.58
N ILE A 123 19.68 -22.09 -3.28
CA ILE A 123 18.31 -22.05 -2.77
C ILE A 123 18.11 -20.75 -1.98
N LEU A 124 17.52 -19.74 -2.60
CA LEU A 124 17.11 -18.53 -1.90
C LEU A 124 15.72 -18.77 -1.31
N THR A 125 15.65 -18.94 0.01
CA THR A 125 14.40 -19.29 0.69
C THR A 125 13.81 -18.15 1.50
N GLY A 126 12.48 -18.09 1.54
CA GLY A 126 11.76 -17.07 2.32
C GLY A 126 11.82 -15.68 1.69
N MET A 127 11.88 -15.58 0.37
CA MET A 127 11.97 -14.31 -0.36
C MET A 127 10.60 -13.67 -0.54
N GLY A 128 9.91 -13.40 0.59
CA GLY A 128 8.55 -12.90 0.61
C GLY A 128 8.33 -11.64 1.46
N PHE A 129 7.09 -11.47 1.92
CA PHE A 129 6.71 -10.41 2.84
C PHE A 129 7.24 -10.68 4.25
N THR A 130 7.00 -11.90 4.77
CA THR A 130 7.51 -12.40 6.04
C THR A 130 7.64 -13.93 5.96
N PRO A 131 8.87 -14.45 5.90
CA PRO A 131 10.19 -13.77 5.89
C PRO A 131 10.46 -13.03 4.56
N GLY A 132 11.58 -12.36 4.52
CA GLY A 132 12.08 -11.59 3.38
C GLY A 132 12.10 -10.10 3.67
N LEU A 133 11.00 -9.37 3.45
CA LEU A 133 10.95 -7.94 3.78
C LEU A 133 11.10 -7.70 5.29
N SER A 134 10.43 -8.50 6.12
CA SER A 134 10.59 -8.43 7.58
C SER A 134 12.04 -8.64 8.02
N THR A 135 12.72 -9.58 7.39
CA THR A 135 14.13 -9.87 7.66
C THR A 135 15.05 -8.73 7.21
N LEU A 136 14.80 -8.15 6.04
CA LEU A 136 15.53 -6.97 5.56
C LEU A 136 15.43 -5.81 6.57
N LEU A 137 14.21 -5.51 7.03
CA LEU A 137 13.99 -4.46 8.04
C LEU A 137 14.69 -4.78 9.36
N LEU A 138 14.64 -6.03 9.81
CA LEU A 138 15.27 -6.48 11.05
C LEU A 138 16.80 -6.32 11.00
N VAL A 139 17.43 -6.83 9.95
CA VAL A 139 18.89 -6.75 9.77
C VAL A 139 19.33 -5.29 9.70
N ARG A 140 18.63 -4.45 8.93
CA ARG A 140 18.94 -3.02 8.84
C ARG A 140 18.77 -2.29 10.17
N LEU A 141 17.72 -2.58 10.91
CA LEU A 141 17.50 -1.97 12.21
C LEU A 141 18.57 -2.40 13.22
N ALA A 142 18.98 -3.69 13.20
CA ALA A 142 20.07 -4.19 14.02
C ALA A 142 21.39 -3.50 13.66
N GLN A 143 21.69 -3.34 12.38
CA GLN A 143 22.88 -2.61 11.92
C GLN A 143 22.82 -1.12 12.29
N LYS A 144 21.66 -0.45 12.17
CA LYS A 144 21.45 0.93 12.62
C LYS A 144 21.71 1.07 14.12
N ASN A 145 21.39 0.06 14.91
CA ASN A 145 21.68 -0.03 16.35
C ASN A 145 23.10 -0.57 16.63
N SER A 146 24.01 -0.53 15.65
CA SER A 146 25.40 -0.97 15.76
C SER A 146 25.54 -2.44 16.19
N CYS A 147 24.58 -3.29 15.89
CA CYS A 147 24.48 -4.70 16.30
C CYS A 147 24.63 -4.90 17.81
N LEU A 148 24.30 -3.90 18.61
CA LEU A 148 24.31 -4.02 20.07
C LEU A 148 23.20 -4.96 20.54
N PRO A 149 23.43 -5.73 21.62
CA PRO A 149 22.45 -6.66 22.17
C PRO A 149 21.12 -5.99 22.46
N ASN A 150 20.05 -6.43 21.77
CA ASN A 150 18.72 -5.84 21.91
C ASN A 150 17.62 -6.88 21.66
N ASP A 151 16.43 -6.58 22.16
CA ASP A 151 15.21 -7.33 21.86
C ASP A 151 14.48 -6.68 20.68
N TYR A 152 13.96 -7.50 19.76
CA TYR A 152 13.26 -7.03 18.57
C TYR A 152 11.87 -7.62 18.47
N ARG A 153 11.00 -6.91 17.78
CA ARG A 153 9.63 -7.35 17.50
C ARG A 153 9.23 -7.00 16.08
N ILE A 154 8.79 -8.00 15.33
CA ILE A 154 8.14 -7.82 14.03
C ILE A 154 6.64 -7.64 14.27
N SER A 155 6.07 -6.58 13.77
CA SER A 155 4.65 -6.28 13.90
C SER A 155 4.02 -6.04 12.53
N ILE A 156 2.92 -6.74 12.27
CA ILE A 156 2.23 -6.71 10.99
C ILE A 156 0.79 -6.26 11.20
N TYR A 157 0.34 -5.32 10.38
CA TYR A 157 -1.06 -4.98 10.21
C TYR A 157 -1.50 -5.33 8.78
N MET A 158 -2.65 -5.99 8.66
CA MET A 158 -3.27 -6.31 7.39
C MET A 158 -4.72 -5.84 7.38
N GLY A 159 -5.05 -4.97 6.44
CA GLY A 159 -6.44 -4.58 6.17
C GLY A 159 -7.24 -5.72 5.55
N ALA A 160 -8.57 -5.67 5.70
CA ALA A 160 -9.46 -6.76 5.26
C ALA A 160 -9.46 -6.98 3.74
N ARG A 161 -9.08 -5.99 2.95
CA ARG A 161 -8.94 -6.14 1.49
C ARG A 161 -7.66 -6.90 1.10
N ASN A 162 -6.73 -7.05 2.03
CA ASN A 162 -5.44 -7.73 1.81
C ASN A 162 -5.43 -9.18 2.30
N THR A 163 -6.58 -9.84 2.37
CA THR A 163 -6.71 -11.22 2.89
C THR A 163 -5.98 -12.29 2.08
N GLY A 164 -5.48 -11.95 0.90
CA GLY A 164 -4.75 -12.88 0.04
C GLY A 164 -5.60 -14.03 -0.50
N GLY A 165 -4.95 -15.08 -1.00
CA GLY A 165 -5.60 -16.28 -1.51
C GLY A 165 -5.93 -17.31 -0.42
N PRO A 166 -6.54 -18.47 -0.80
CA PRO A 166 -6.88 -19.55 0.14
C PRO A 166 -5.69 -20.05 0.98
N SER A 167 -4.47 -20.02 0.41
CA SER A 167 -3.25 -20.42 1.12
C SER A 167 -2.96 -19.53 2.33
N ASN A 168 -3.24 -18.21 2.26
CA ASN A 168 -3.05 -17.30 3.39
C ASN A 168 -3.96 -17.64 4.57
N SER A 169 -5.21 -18.06 4.29
CA SER A 169 -6.14 -18.52 5.33
C SER A 169 -5.62 -19.78 6.03
N SER A 170 -4.96 -20.69 5.30
CA SER A 170 -4.32 -21.87 5.88
C SER A 170 -3.17 -21.48 6.81
N VAL A 171 -2.27 -20.62 6.35
CA VAL A 171 -1.12 -20.14 7.15
C VAL A 171 -1.61 -19.43 8.41
N LEU A 172 -2.64 -18.59 8.30
CA LEU A 172 -3.24 -17.91 9.44
C LEU A 172 -3.78 -18.88 10.48
N LEU A 173 -4.54 -19.91 10.05
CA LEU A 173 -5.11 -20.92 10.95
C LEU A 173 -4.05 -21.85 11.53
N GLU A 174 -3.00 -22.16 10.79
CA GLU A 174 -1.84 -22.91 11.29
C GLU A 174 -1.08 -22.15 12.36
N GLY A 175 -1.12 -20.83 12.33
CA GLY A 175 -0.55 -19.95 13.34
C GLY A 175 -1.28 -19.98 14.69
N PHE A 176 -2.55 -20.43 14.75
CA PHE A 176 -3.30 -20.52 16.02
C PHE A 176 -2.95 -21.79 16.80
N LYS A 177 -1.71 -21.84 17.33
CA LYS A 177 -1.20 -22.94 18.14
C LYS A 177 -1.07 -22.53 19.61
N ALA A 178 -1.30 -23.46 20.52
CA ALA A 178 -1.16 -23.22 21.96
C ALA A 178 0.28 -22.90 22.38
N ARG A 179 1.26 -23.33 21.60
CA ARG A 179 2.69 -23.04 21.74
C ARG A 179 3.21 -22.51 20.44
N LEU A 180 3.92 -21.40 20.51
CA LEU A 180 4.56 -20.79 19.34
C LEU A 180 6.07 -20.65 19.60
N PRO A 181 6.90 -20.85 18.56
CA PRO A 181 8.31 -20.57 18.67
C PRO A 181 8.53 -19.04 18.73
N PHE A 182 9.62 -18.66 19.36
CA PHE A 182 10.26 -17.36 19.27
C PHE A 182 11.76 -17.52 19.45
N LEU A 183 12.53 -16.52 19.07
CA LEU A 183 13.96 -16.52 19.26
C LEU A 183 14.31 -15.94 20.64
N ASN A 184 15.17 -16.63 21.39
CA ASN A 184 15.69 -16.16 22.66
C ASN A 184 17.14 -16.60 22.84
N ASN A 185 18.05 -15.64 23.06
CA ASN A 185 19.49 -15.87 23.17
C ASN A 185 20.06 -16.74 22.04
N GLY A 186 19.66 -16.43 20.78
CA GLY A 186 20.13 -17.14 19.59
C GLY A 186 19.54 -18.54 19.40
N LYS A 187 18.57 -18.97 20.21
CA LYS A 187 17.92 -20.28 20.12
C LYS A 187 16.42 -20.13 19.91
N THR A 188 15.85 -20.99 19.09
CA THR A 188 14.41 -21.12 18.97
C THR A 188 13.83 -21.85 20.18
N VAL A 189 12.96 -21.21 20.93
CA VAL A 189 12.29 -21.77 22.10
C VAL A 189 10.77 -21.75 21.92
N LEU A 190 10.07 -22.69 22.53
CA LEU A 190 8.60 -22.75 22.52
C LEU A 190 8.06 -22.14 23.83
N ASP A 191 7.16 -21.16 23.70
CA ASP A 191 6.56 -20.47 24.82
C ASP A 191 5.03 -20.64 24.84
N ASN A 192 4.48 -21.01 25.99
CA ASN A 192 3.04 -21.00 26.24
C ASN A 192 2.52 -19.61 26.62
N ALA A 193 3.37 -18.77 27.19
CA ALA A 193 3.01 -17.44 27.68
C ALA A 193 2.73 -16.44 26.54
N VAL A 194 3.03 -16.80 25.30
CA VAL A 194 2.81 -15.96 24.12
C VAL A 194 1.34 -15.52 23.99
N TRP A 195 0.40 -16.35 24.48
CA TRP A 195 -1.04 -16.04 24.49
C TRP A 195 -1.54 -15.38 25.78
N THR A 196 -0.80 -15.42 26.87
CA THR A 196 -1.21 -14.84 28.16
C THR A 196 -1.05 -13.31 28.19
N GLY A 197 -0.20 -12.75 27.37
CA GLY A 197 -0.08 -11.30 27.14
C GLY A 197 -0.95 -10.82 25.96
N SER A 198 -2.05 -11.46 25.67
CA SER A 198 -2.87 -11.30 24.46
C SER A 198 -3.51 -9.91 24.27
N ASN A 199 -3.42 -9.06 25.26
CA ASN A 199 -3.83 -7.65 25.17
C ASN A 199 -2.67 -6.73 24.77
N ALA A 200 -1.61 -7.25 24.16
CA ALA A 200 -0.56 -6.41 23.61
C ALA A 200 -1.15 -5.55 22.48
N LYS A 201 -1.50 -4.35 22.87
CA LYS A 201 -1.92 -3.31 21.93
C LYS A 201 -0.67 -2.73 21.28
N GLN A 202 -0.75 -2.53 19.99
CA GLN A 202 0.34 -2.01 19.16
C GLN A 202 -0.16 -0.82 18.36
N PHE A 203 0.59 0.27 18.36
CA PHE A 203 0.39 1.33 17.39
C PHE A 203 0.95 0.90 16.04
N PHE A 204 0.22 1.25 14.98
CA PHE A 204 0.69 1.11 13.62
C PHE A 204 0.64 2.47 12.92
N PRO A 205 1.53 2.70 11.94
CA PRO A 205 1.50 3.93 11.17
C PRO A 205 0.09 4.22 10.63
N GLY A 206 -0.35 5.47 10.77
CA GLY A 206 -1.68 5.89 10.33
C GLY A 206 -2.87 5.45 11.21
N TYR A 207 -2.59 4.97 12.41
CA TYR A 207 -3.60 4.68 13.45
C TYR A 207 -3.33 5.54 14.68
N ASP A 208 -4.34 6.24 15.14
CA ASP A 208 -4.33 7.10 16.34
C ASP A 208 -4.54 6.32 17.64
N HIS A 209 -4.94 5.04 17.53
CA HIS A 209 -5.19 4.17 18.66
C HIS A 209 -4.50 2.82 18.49
N PRO A 210 -4.03 2.22 19.59
CA PRO A 210 -3.39 0.93 19.52
C PRO A 210 -4.40 -0.17 19.21
N VAL A 211 -4.06 -1.05 18.28
CA VAL A 211 -4.86 -2.22 17.91
C VAL A 211 -4.35 -3.48 18.61
N SER A 212 -5.26 -4.38 18.98
CA SER A 212 -4.90 -5.65 19.59
C SER A 212 -4.24 -6.56 18.57
N THR A 213 -3.07 -7.10 18.92
CA THR A 213 -2.30 -8.01 18.08
C THR A 213 -2.28 -9.42 18.65
N VAL A 214 -2.07 -10.40 17.78
CA VAL A 214 -1.86 -11.80 18.15
C VAL A 214 -0.47 -12.26 17.75
N PRO A 215 0.18 -13.14 18.52
CA PRO A 215 1.49 -13.66 18.16
C PRO A 215 1.39 -14.64 16.99
N PHE A 216 2.46 -14.76 16.22
CA PHE A 216 2.60 -15.78 15.18
C PHE A 216 4.02 -16.35 15.14
N ALA A 217 4.15 -17.54 14.56
CA ALA A 217 5.44 -18.15 14.29
C ALA A 217 6.02 -17.58 13.01
N SER A 218 7.25 -17.14 13.06
CA SER A 218 7.96 -16.60 11.92
C SER A 218 9.17 -17.46 11.57
N PRO A 219 9.40 -17.79 10.30
CA PRO A 219 10.54 -18.60 9.87
C PRO A 219 11.90 -18.04 10.28
N GLU A 220 12.04 -16.72 10.45
CA GLU A 220 13.26 -16.06 10.91
C GLU A 220 13.81 -16.61 12.23
N PHE A 221 12.94 -17.14 13.10
CA PHE A 221 13.39 -17.74 14.35
C PHE A 221 14.29 -18.97 14.12
N HIS A 222 14.04 -19.71 13.05
CA HIS A 222 14.81 -20.90 12.68
C HIS A 222 16.05 -20.55 11.87
N THR A 223 15.94 -19.64 10.92
CA THR A 223 17.04 -19.27 10.03
C THR A 223 18.13 -18.49 10.79
N LEU A 224 17.76 -17.53 11.64
CA LEU A 224 18.69 -16.81 12.51
C LEU A 224 19.41 -17.74 13.50
N ALA A 225 18.72 -18.75 14.01
CA ALA A 225 19.31 -19.73 14.92
C ALA A 225 20.25 -20.70 14.21
N ALA A 226 19.85 -21.22 13.02
CA ALA A 226 20.61 -22.20 12.26
C ALA A 226 22.00 -21.70 11.83
N TYR A 227 22.10 -20.44 11.44
CA TYR A 227 23.36 -19.83 11.02
C TYR A 227 24.04 -18.98 12.09
N GLN A 228 23.55 -19.03 13.34
CA GLN A 228 24.06 -18.24 14.47
C GLN A 228 24.06 -16.71 14.23
N LEU A 229 23.31 -16.23 13.23
CA LEU A 229 23.30 -14.84 12.81
C LEU A 229 22.68 -13.91 13.87
N ALA A 230 21.79 -14.43 14.71
CA ALA A 230 21.20 -13.64 15.79
C ALA A 230 22.27 -13.04 16.72
N ARG A 231 23.33 -13.80 17.04
CA ARG A 231 24.42 -13.32 17.88
C ARG A 231 25.24 -12.23 17.19
N ASN A 232 25.56 -12.42 15.92
CA ASN A 232 26.34 -11.47 15.13
C ASN A 232 25.60 -10.14 14.92
N LEU A 233 24.27 -10.20 14.85
CA LEU A 233 23.39 -9.04 14.69
C LEU A 233 22.94 -8.43 16.03
N GLY A 234 23.40 -8.94 17.17
CA GLY A 234 22.98 -8.45 18.48
C GLY A 234 21.50 -8.72 18.81
N ILE A 235 20.87 -9.73 18.18
CA ILE A 235 19.47 -10.05 18.42
C ILE A 235 19.38 -10.98 19.64
N LEU A 236 19.03 -10.43 20.82
CA LEU A 236 18.82 -11.21 22.03
C LEU A 236 17.52 -11.99 21.97
N SER A 237 16.42 -11.32 21.63
CA SER A 237 15.15 -11.98 21.40
C SER A 237 14.45 -11.40 20.18
N LEU A 238 13.65 -12.24 19.52
CA LEU A 238 12.78 -11.84 18.43
C LEU A 238 11.41 -12.44 18.62
N ARG A 239 10.40 -11.60 18.60
CA ARG A 239 8.98 -11.98 18.65
C ARG A 239 8.24 -11.41 17.44
N SER A 240 7.19 -12.09 17.01
CA SER A 240 6.36 -11.64 15.91
C SER A 240 4.90 -11.55 16.31
N ARG A 241 4.24 -10.48 15.89
CA ARG A 241 2.82 -10.23 16.17
C ARG A 241 2.13 -9.67 14.94
N TYR A 242 0.86 -9.97 14.78
CA TYR A 242 0.07 -9.42 13.69
C TYR A 242 -1.32 -9.00 14.14
N HIS A 243 -1.91 -8.13 13.34
CA HIS A 243 -3.32 -7.77 13.38
C HIS A 243 -3.91 -7.94 11.99
N VAL A 244 -5.06 -8.59 11.90
CA VAL A 244 -5.89 -8.62 10.69
C VAL A 244 -7.18 -7.89 11.03
N GLN A 245 -7.55 -6.94 10.20
CA GLN A 245 -8.79 -6.20 10.40
C GLN A 245 -9.98 -7.16 10.50
N TYR A 246 -10.87 -6.91 11.46
CA TYR A 246 -12.02 -7.74 11.83
C TYR A 246 -11.69 -9.10 12.49
N LEU A 247 -10.43 -9.49 12.60
CA LEU A 247 -10.07 -10.68 13.38
C LEU A 247 -9.98 -10.30 14.86
N SER A 248 -10.89 -10.84 15.67
CA SER A 248 -10.83 -10.67 17.12
C SER A 248 -9.65 -11.45 17.71
N SER A 249 -8.76 -10.77 18.46
CA SER A 249 -7.68 -11.42 19.19
C SER A 249 -8.20 -12.42 20.23
N GLY A 250 -9.36 -12.16 20.86
CA GLY A 250 -10.03 -13.08 21.77
C GLY A 250 -10.46 -14.36 21.06
N PHE A 251 -11.03 -14.25 19.87
CA PHE A 251 -11.42 -15.42 19.06
C PHE A 251 -10.20 -16.24 18.63
N ALA A 252 -9.14 -15.60 18.16
CA ALA A 252 -7.88 -16.28 17.84
C ALA A 252 -7.29 -17.03 19.02
N CYS A 253 -7.31 -16.41 20.22
CA CYS A 253 -6.87 -17.01 21.46
C CYS A 253 -7.73 -18.23 21.85
N LEU A 254 -9.06 -18.13 21.71
CA LEU A 254 -9.98 -19.25 21.97
C LEU A 254 -9.70 -20.43 21.03
N LEU A 255 -9.51 -20.18 19.74
CA LEU A 255 -9.16 -21.22 18.76
C LEU A 255 -7.83 -21.91 19.11
N ALA A 256 -6.80 -21.13 19.48
CA ALA A 256 -5.51 -21.67 19.84
C ALA A 256 -5.59 -22.57 21.11
N LYS A 257 -6.34 -22.15 22.14
CA LYS A 257 -6.53 -22.89 23.38
C LYS A 257 -7.38 -24.14 23.21
N SER A 258 -8.38 -24.09 22.34
CA SER A 258 -9.29 -25.23 22.10
C SER A 258 -8.61 -26.45 21.47
N ARG A 259 -7.43 -26.28 20.87
CA ARG A 259 -6.68 -27.31 20.13
C ARG A 259 -7.45 -27.95 18.96
N ILE A 260 -8.61 -27.43 18.63
CA ILE A 260 -9.51 -27.94 17.57
C ILE A 260 -8.81 -27.98 16.21
N LEU A 261 -7.94 -26.99 15.94
CA LEU A 261 -7.18 -26.89 14.69
C LEU A 261 -6.07 -27.96 14.52
N ARG A 262 -5.86 -28.85 15.51
CA ARG A 262 -4.97 -30.01 15.38
C ARG A 262 -5.53 -31.07 14.44
N LEU A 263 -6.86 -31.15 14.31
CA LEU A 263 -7.52 -32.06 13.40
C LEU A 263 -7.41 -31.51 11.97
N ALA A 264 -6.64 -32.20 11.11
CA ALA A 264 -6.34 -31.74 9.74
C ALA A 264 -7.60 -31.52 8.89
N THR A 265 -8.55 -32.43 8.97
CA THR A 265 -9.83 -32.34 8.23
C THR A 265 -10.64 -31.11 8.64
N LEU A 266 -10.75 -30.86 9.96
CA LEU A 266 -11.48 -29.71 10.48
C LEU A 266 -10.76 -28.39 10.12
N ARG A 267 -9.44 -28.38 10.20
CA ARG A 267 -8.64 -27.22 9.77
C ARG A 267 -8.85 -26.89 8.29
N GLN A 268 -8.84 -27.89 7.40
CA GLN A 268 -9.10 -27.69 5.96
C GLN A 268 -10.50 -27.13 5.72
N TRP A 269 -11.50 -27.66 6.39
CA TRP A 269 -12.88 -27.16 6.32
C TRP A 269 -12.98 -25.71 6.79
N MET A 270 -12.35 -25.40 7.92
CA MET A 270 -12.29 -24.05 8.46
C MET A 270 -11.54 -23.08 7.54
N CYS A 271 -10.49 -23.49 6.83
CA CYS A 271 -9.81 -22.65 5.84
C CYS A 271 -10.79 -22.14 4.78
N GLY A 272 -11.66 -23.01 4.27
CA GLY A 272 -12.68 -22.62 3.29
C GLY A 272 -13.67 -21.58 3.84
N ILE A 273 -14.10 -21.76 5.08
CA ILE A 273 -15.00 -20.81 5.77
C ILE A 273 -14.30 -19.48 6.00
N PHE A 274 -13.08 -19.49 6.55
CA PHE A 274 -12.30 -18.29 6.81
C PHE A 274 -12.03 -17.49 5.53
N TYR A 275 -11.69 -18.17 4.45
CA TYR A 275 -11.47 -17.53 3.16
C TYR A 275 -12.75 -16.86 2.62
N ARG A 276 -13.89 -17.57 2.64
CA ARG A 276 -15.17 -17.01 2.20
C ARG A 276 -15.63 -15.85 3.07
N PHE A 277 -15.46 -15.99 4.39
CA PHE A 277 -15.79 -14.93 5.34
C PHE A 277 -14.88 -13.72 5.18
N GLY A 278 -13.57 -13.92 5.04
CA GLY A 278 -12.60 -12.87 4.75
C GLY A 278 -12.95 -12.10 3.47
N ARG A 279 -13.30 -12.83 2.38
CA ARG A 279 -13.80 -12.20 1.16
C ARG A 279 -15.07 -11.38 1.40
N MET A 280 -16.03 -11.89 2.14
CA MET A 280 -17.24 -11.15 2.47
C MET A 280 -16.91 -9.86 3.25
N LEU A 281 -15.99 -9.94 4.21
CA LEU A 281 -15.55 -8.79 4.99
C LEU A 281 -14.78 -7.76 4.15
N SER A 282 -14.06 -8.17 3.10
CA SER A 282 -13.34 -7.26 2.23
C SER A 282 -14.24 -6.33 1.41
N TYR A 283 -15.51 -6.67 1.25
CA TYR A 283 -16.51 -5.82 0.58
C TYR A 283 -17.19 -4.81 1.51
N LYS A 284 -16.89 -4.84 2.83
CA LYS A 284 -17.44 -3.84 3.75
C LYS A 284 -16.93 -2.44 3.40
N PRO A 285 -17.76 -1.39 3.56
CA PRO A 285 -17.36 -0.02 3.26
C PRO A 285 -16.14 0.48 4.04
N ASP A 286 -15.93 -0.06 5.24
CA ASP A 286 -14.82 0.27 6.14
C ASP A 286 -13.67 -0.75 6.07
N ALA A 287 -13.69 -1.67 5.09
CA ALA A 287 -12.59 -2.59 4.86
C ALA A 287 -11.35 -1.84 4.35
N ASP A 288 -10.23 -2.07 5.01
CA ASP A 288 -8.96 -1.42 4.74
C ASP A 288 -8.12 -2.21 3.73
N GLU A 289 -7.39 -1.51 2.88
CA GLU A 289 -6.41 -2.07 1.95
C GLU A 289 -4.96 -1.88 2.40
N THR A 290 -4.77 -1.28 3.58
CA THR A 290 -3.43 -0.97 4.09
C THR A 290 -2.72 -2.22 4.58
N THR A 291 -1.43 -2.29 4.29
CA THR A 291 -0.49 -3.18 4.95
C THR A 291 0.55 -2.35 5.69
N SER A 292 0.86 -2.73 6.93
CA SER A 292 2.01 -2.20 7.67
C SER A 292 2.86 -3.35 8.15
N LEU A 293 4.16 -3.24 7.95
CA LEU A 293 5.17 -4.12 8.52
C LEU A 293 6.20 -3.25 9.22
N VAL A 294 6.31 -3.39 10.53
CA VAL A 294 7.23 -2.58 11.33
C VAL A 294 8.04 -3.50 12.24
N VAL A 295 9.34 -3.26 12.25
CA VAL A 295 10.26 -3.89 13.20
C VAL A 295 10.62 -2.87 14.27
N PHE A 296 10.44 -3.22 15.53
CA PHE A 296 10.75 -2.38 16.69
C PHE A 296 11.91 -2.95 17.48
N SER A 297 12.74 -2.07 18.03
CA SER A 297 13.69 -2.40 19.10
C SER A 297 13.01 -2.35 20.48
N LYS A 298 13.69 -2.81 21.50
CA LYS A 298 13.22 -2.79 22.90
C LYS A 298 12.77 -1.40 23.33
N GLY A 299 11.60 -1.34 23.95
CA GLY A 299 11.01 -0.07 24.40
C GLY A 299 10.51 0.82 23.25
N GLU A 300 10.49 0.30 22.01
CA GLU A 300 10.10 1.05 20.82
C GLU A 300 10.95 2.31 20.56
N THR A 301 12.19 2.31 21.09
CA THR A 301 13.12 3.44 20.97
C THR A 301 13.62 3.69 19.55
N SER A 302 13.65 2.64 18.73
CA SER A 302 13.92 2.74 17.30
C SER A 302 13.06 1.73 16.54
N HIS A 303 12.71 2.10 15.32
CA HIS A 303 11.90 1.25 14.45
C HIS A 303 12.28 1.47 12.99
N LEU A 304 11.87 0.52 12.16
CA LEU A 304 11.98 0.59 10.71
C LEU A 304 10.78 -0.14 10.11
N GLY A 305 10.16 0.43 9.09
CA GLY A 305 8.95 -0.19 8.57
C GLY A 305 8.58 0.20 7.15
N VAL A 306 7.59 -0.52 6.64
CA VAL A 306 6.89 -0.26 5.40
C VAL A 306 5.40 -0.11 5.73
N HIS A 307 4.77 0.90 5.14
CA HIS A 307 3.37 1.19 5.38
C HIS A 307 2.72 1.81 4.16
N GLY A 308 1.52 1.38 3.82
CA GLY A 308 0.76 1.97 2.72
C GLY A 308 -0.41 1.11 2.23
N PRO A 309 -1.18 1.62 1.26
CA PRO A 309 -2.27 0.90 0.60
C PRO A 309 -1.71 -0.10 -0.42
N VAL A 310 -0.88 -1.02 0.05
CA VAL A 310 -0.22 -2.03 -0.76
C VAL A 310 -0.58 -3.42 -0.26
N SER A 311 -0.82 -4.36 -1.18
CA SER A 311 -1.16 -5.72 -0.78
C SER A 311 0.09 -6.49 -0.34
N THR A 312 -0.09 -7.40 0.63
CA THR A 312 0.97 -8.35 1.03
C THR A 312 1.49 -9.16 -0.15
N GLY A 313 0.59 -9.50 -1.10
CA GLY A 313 0.98 -10.21 -2.32
C GLY A 313 1.93 -9.40 -3.21
N HIS A 314 1.71 -8.09 -3.34
CA HIS A 314 2.60 -7.22 -4.08
C HIS A 314 3.97 -7.08 -3.41
N LEU A 315 3.98 -6.90 -2.08
CA LEU A 315 5.23 -6.86 -1.31
C LEU A 315 6.01 -8.16 -1.45
N THR A 316 5.33 -9.31 -1.34
CA THR A 316 5.93 -10.64 -1.56
C THR A 316 6.53 -10.76 -2.96
N ALA A 317 5.76 -10.42 -4.00
CA ALA A 317 6.22 -10.51 -5.38
C ALA A 317 7.43 -9.59 -5.63
N SER A 318 7.44 -8.40 -5.07
CA SER A 318 8.54 -7.44 -5.22
C SER A 318 9.83 -7.95 -4.61
N VAL A 319 9.78 -8.55 -3.41
CA VAL A 319 10.97 -9.16 -2.78
C VAL A 319 11.46 -10.36 -3.57
N ALA A 320 10.55 -11.25 -4.00
CA ALA A 320 10.91 -12.43 -4.78
C ALA A 320 11.61 -12.05 -6.09
N VAL A 321 11.09 -11.07 -6.83
CA VAL A 321 11.70 -10.62 -8.08
C VAL A 321 13.02 -9.91 -7.84
N ALA A 322 13.14 -9.12 -6.76
CA ALA A 322 14.43 -8.52 -6.38
C ALA A 322 15.48 -9.60 -6.09
N ALA A 323 15.11 -10.67 -5.38
CA ALA A 323 15.98 -11.80 -5.10
C ALA A 323 16.38 -12.55 -6.37
N VAL A 324 15.43 -12.82 -7.29
CA VAL A 324 15.70 -13.41 -8.60
C VAL A 324 16.69 -12.58 -9.40
N THR A 325 16.46 -11.28 -9.51
CA THR A 325 17.33 -10.38 -10.29
C THR A 325 18.72 -10.25 -9.65
N TRP A 326 18.81 -10.28 -8.33
CA TRP A 326 20.08 -10.29 -7.62
C TRP A 326 20.85 -11.59 -7.87
N LEU A 327 20.21 -12.76 -7.69
CA LEU A 327 20.85 -14.05 -7.90
C LEU A 327 21.37 -14.20 -9.33
N LEU A 328 20.55 -13.90 -10.34
CA LEU A 328 20.93 -14.04 -11.74
C LEU A 328 22.09 -13.10 -12.17
N LYS A 329 22.30 -12.00 -11.44
CA LYS A 329 23.46 -11.13 -11.63
C LYS A 329 24.74 -11.66 -10.98
N ARG A 330 24.61 -12.41 -9.90
CA ARG A 330 25.69 -12.81 -9.00
C ARG A 330 25.90 -14.32 -8.92
N GLN A 331 25.23 -15.11 -9.77
CA GLN A 331 25.22 -16.58 -9.71
C GLN A 331 26.62 -17.21 -9.62
N SER A 332 27.61 -16.62 -10.30
CA SER A 332 28.99 -17.06 -10.24
C SER A 332 29.73 -16.72 -8.95
N ASP A 333 29.25 -15.71 -8.22
CA ASP A 333 29.96 -15.15 -7.07
C ASP A 333 29.39 -15.66 -5.74
N VAL A 334 28.17 -16.25 -5.77
CA VAL A 334 27.49 -16.82 -4.61
C VAL A 334 27.85 -18.31 -4.50
N ALA A 335 28.22 -18.76 -3.32
CA ALA A 335 28.46 -20.18 -3.10
C ALA A 335 27.14 -20.97 -3.13
N PRO A 336 27.10 -22.18 -3.73
CA PRO A 336 25.95 -23.06 -3.65
C PRO A 336 25.56 -23.37 -2.20
N GLY A 337 24.27 -23.55 -1.94
CA GLY A 337 23.74 -23.81 -0.60
C GLY A 337 22.38 -23.15 -0.37
N VAL A 338 21.93 -23.13 0.88
CA VAL A 338 20.66 -22.53 1.30
C VAL A 338 20.89 -21.11 1.84
N TRP A 339 20.20 -20.15 1.25
CA TRP A 339 20.37 -18.73 1.47
C TRP A 339 19.06 -18.06 1.93
N PRO A 340 18.76 -18.04 3.23
CA PRO A 340 17.74 -17.16 3.74
C PRO A 340 18.19 -15.70 3.68
N MET A 341 17.25 -14.76 3.69
CA MET A 341 17.50 -13.33 3.47
C MET A 341 18.59 -12.77 4.40
N GLU A 342 18.56 -13.08 5.69
CA GLU A 342 19.54 -12.57 6.66
C GLU A 342 20.97 -13.03 6.36
N ARG A 343 21.14 -14.25 5.86
CA ARG A 343 22.44 -14.76 5.45
C ARG A 343 22.96 -13.99 4.24
N ILE A 344 22.09 -13.76 3.26
CA ILE A 344 22.42 -12.94 2.07
C ILE A 344 22.87 -11.55 2.51
N LEU A 345 22.11 -10.88 3.36
CA LEU A 345 22.39 -9.50 3.79
C LEU A 345 23.67 -9.36 4.61
N VAL A 346 24.05 -10.39 5.33
CA VAL A 346 25.28 -10.40 6.13
C VAL A 346 26.51 -10.75 5.28
N GLU A 347 26.41 -11.78 4.42
CA GLU A 347 27.53 -12.24 3.61
C GLU A 347 27.71 -11.41 2.32
N TYR A 348 26.63 -10.82 1.80
CA TYR A 348 26.61 -9.97 0.59
C TYR A 348 25.91 -8.62 0.87
N PRO A 349 26.59 -7.66 1.49
CA PRO A 349 25.99 -6.38 1.90
C PRO A 349 25.36 -5.58 0.75
N ASP A 350 25.86 -5.74 -0.48
CA ASP A 350 25.28 -5.10 -1.67
C ASP A 350 23.88 -5.60 -2.03
N ALA A 351 23.50 -6.78 -1.55
CA ALA A 351 22.14 -7.30 -1.73
C ALA A 351 21.08 -6.39 -1.09
N SER A 352 21.40 -5.77 0.05
CA SER A 352 20.48 -4.82 0.70
C SER A 352 20.16 -3.66 -0.22
N SER A 353 21.19 -3.01 -0.78
CA SER A 353 21.00 -1.85 -1.68
C SER A 353 20.30 -2.25 -2.98
N HIS A 354 20.58 -3.44 -3.52
CA HIS A 354 19.90 -3.96 -4.71
C HIS A 354 18.39 -4.17 -4.45
N ILE A 355 18.06 -4.89 -3.38
CA ILE A 355 16.67 -5.19 -3.02
C ILE A 355 15.90 -3.91 -2.72
N GLU A 356 16.49 -2.99 -1.94
CA GLU A 356 15.84 -1.73 -1.60
C GLU A 356 15.63 -0.82 -2.82
N THR A 357 16.60 -0.76 -3.71
CA THR A 357 16.45 0.00 -4.96
C THR A 357 15.30 -0.56 -5.77
N TYR A 358 15.22 -1.89 -5.88
CA TYR A 358 14.10 -2.54 -6.55
C TYR A 358 12.76 -2.23 -5.88
N LEU A 359 12.68 -2.41 -4.56
CA LEU A 359 11.47 -2.11 -3.78
C LEU A 359 11.02 -0.66 -3.95
N ARG A 360 11.97 0.27 -3.92
CA ARG A 360 11.74 1.70 -4.10
C ARG A 360 11.17 2.01 -5.49
N GLN A 361 11.72 1.39 -6.55
CA GLN A 361 11.20 1.50 -7.92
C GLN A 361 9.75 0.97 -8.04
N ARG A 362 9.32 0.13 -7.09
CA ARG A 362 7.94 -0.39 -7.00
C ARG A 362 7.06 0.37 -6.01
N GLY A 363 7.49 1.55 -5.56
CA GLY A 363 6.74 2.38 -4.62
C GLY A 363 6.74 1.85 -3.18
N VAL A 364 7.61 0.87 -2.87
CA VAL A 364 7.78 0.34 -1.51
C VAL A 364 8.87 1.14 -0.81
N ILE A 365 8.48 1.89 0.21
CA ILE A 365 9.35 2.79 0.95
C ILE A 365 9.60 2.22 2.33
N ILE A 366 10.87 2.06 2.65
CA ILE A 366 11.34 1.73 3.98
C ILE A 366 11.62 3.04 4.72
N SER A 367 10.97 3.26 5.86
CA SER A 367 11.10 4.48 6.64
C SER A 367 11.26 4.18 8.13
N ASP A 368 12.05 5.00 8.81
CA ASP A 368 12.11 5.10 10.26
C ASP A 368 11.12 6.13 10.81
N ASP A 369 10.56 6.96 9.94
CA ASP A 369 9.47 7.91 10.24
C ASP A 369 8.10 7.35 9.90
N CYS A 370 7.90 6.05 10.12
CA CYS A 370 6.61 5.40 9.83
C CYS A 370 5.47 5.93 10.72
N PHE A 371 5.80 6.52 11.87
CA PHE A 371 4.83 7.13 12.78
C PHE A 371 4.89 8.64 12.62
N PRO A 372 3.78 9.29 12.23
CA PRO A 372 3.75 10.74 12.19
C PRO A 372 4.00 11.30 13.59
N THR A 373 5.02 12.13 13.72
CA THR A 373 5.37 12.82 14.96
C THR A 373 4.33 13.89 15.32
N CYS A 374 3.51 14.30 14.36
CA CYS A 374 2.34 15.17 14.56
C CYS A 374 1.28 14.92 13.48
N ALA A 375 0.04 15.34 13.77
CA ALA A 375 -1.12 15.17 12.89
C ALA A 375 -0.97 15.81 11.48
N ASN A 376 0.04 16.63 11.26
CA ASN A 376 0.26 17.35 10.01
C ASN A 376 1.17 16.63 9.01
N ASP A 377 1.79 15.50 9.38
CA ASP A 377 2.70 14.78 8.47
C ASP A 377 2.01 13.61 7.76
N TYR A 378 0.84 13.87 7.21
CA TYR A 378 0.11 12.90 6.39
C TYR A 378 0.84 12.52 5.09
N ARG A 379 1.89 13.25 4.74
CA ARG A 379 2.62 13.13 3.48
C ARG A 379 3.54 11.90 3.41
N SER A 380 4.07 11.48 4.56
CA SER A 380 4.90 10.27 4.65
C SER A 380 4.08 8.97 4.66
N ILE A 381 2.79 9.08 4.95
CA ILE A 381 1.89 7.94 5.16
C ILE A 381 1.28 7.43 3.83
N PHE A 382 1.15 8.32 2.85
CA PHE A 382 0.46 8.04 1.58
C PHE A 382 1.44 7.93 0.42
N GLY A 383 2.37 7.00 0.50
CA GLY A 383 3.05 6.52 -0.71
C GLY A 383 2.00 6.02 -1.69
N HIS A 384 2.07 6.48 -2.94
CA HIS A 384 1.14 6.04 -3.98
C HIS A 384 1.12 4.53 -4.11
N SER A 385 -0.06 4.06 -4.54
CA SER A 385 -0.29 2.65 -4.79
C SER A 385 0.83 2.04 -5.64
N ALA A 386 1.07 0.80 -5.39
CA ALA A 386 2.00 -0.10 -6.06
C ALA A 386 1.95 -0.17 -7.61
N THR A 387 1.21 0.70 -8.25
CA THR A 387 1.10 0.79 -9.72
C THR A 387 2.02 1.83 -10.34
N PHE A 388 2.72 2.64 -9.50
CA PHE A 388 3.61 3.66 -10.02
C PHE A 388 4.99 3.05 -10.35
N ASP A 389 5.29 3.00 -11.65
CA ASP A 389 6.56 2.48 -12.19
C ASP A 389 7.57 3.60 -12.58
N GLY A 390 7.27 4.86 -12.24
CA GLY A 390 8.07 6.02 -12.60
C GLY A 390 7.93 6.48 -14.06
N SER A 391 7.10 5.79 -14.86
CA SER A 391 6.90 6.15 -16.27
C SER A 391 5.95 7.33 -16.44
N ALA A 392 6.12 8.09 -17.53
CA ALA A 392 5.19 9.16 -17.92
C ALA A 392 3.75 8.64 -18.14
N ALA A 393 3.59 7.36 -18.49
CA ALA A 393 2.29 6.72 -18.65
C ALA A 393 1.58 6.53 -17.29
N SER A 394 2.32 6.10 -16.24
CA SER A 394 1.79 5.98 -14.89
C SER A 394 1.42 7.33 -14.30
N LEU A 395 2.21 8.37 -14.55
CA LEU A 395 1.90 9.73 -14.11
C LEU A 395 0.63 10.27 -14.79
N ARG A 396 0.46 10.01 -16.08
CA ARG A 396 -0.78 10.38 -16.79
C ARG A 396 -2.01 9.66 -16.23
N HIS A 397 -1.85 8.41 -15.81
CA HIS A 397 -2.92 7.66 -15.16
C HIS A 397 -3.29 8.23 -13.78
N ILE A 398 -2.29 8.61 -12.97
CA ILE A 398 -2.49 9.28 -11.68
C ILE A 398 -3.13 10.67 -11.85
N GLY A 399 -2.77 11.39 -12.91
CA GLY A 399 -3.34 12.70 -13.25
C GLY A 399 -4.80 12.68 -13.73
N GLN A 400 -5.44 11.51 -13.80
CA GLN A 400 -6.89 11.44 -14.07
C GLN A 400 -7.68 12.04 -12.91
N CYS A 401 -8.84 12.62 -13.24
CA CYS A 401 -9.73 13.16 -12.22
C CYS A 401 -10.09 12.06 -11.22
N TRP A 402 -10.01 12.37 -9.91
CA TRP A 402 -10.24 11.40 -8.83
C TRP A 402 -11.64 10.75 -8.88
N TYR A 403 -12.59 11.33 -9.59
CA TYR A 403 -13.88 10.69 -9.85
C TYR A 403 -13.79 9.47 -10.79
N ASP A 404 -12.74 9.34 -11.57
CA ASP A 404 -12.46 8.13 -12.35
C ASP A 404 -11.92 6.98 -11.50
N ILE A 405 -11.54 7.26 -10.27
CA ILE A 405 -11.07 6.26 -9.31
C ILE A 405 -12.27 5.65 -8.61
N GLU A 406 -12.43 4.33 -8.71
CA GLU A 406 -13.65 3.63 -8.28
C GLU A 406 -14.00 3.84 -6.81
N THR A 407 -13.02 3.98 -5.91
CA THR A 407 -13.28 4.14 -4.47
C THR A 407 -12.14 4.85 -3.75
N ILE A 408 -12.48 5.80 -2.88
CA ILE A 408 -11.54 6.34 -1.88
C ILE A 408 -11.20 5.22 -0.89
N PRO A 409 -9.91 4.98 -0.57
CA PRO A 409 -9.52 3.95 0.37
C PRO A 409 -10.25 4.07 1.72
N PRO A 410 -10.81 2.99 2.26
CA PRO A 410 -11.55 3.01 3.53
C PRO A 410 -10.76 3.60 4.70
N ARG A 411 -9.43 3.53 4.63
CA ARG A 411 -8.54 4.15 5.60
C ARG A 411 -8.67 5.67 5.59
N ILE A 412 -8.63 6.29 4.41
CA ILE A 412 -8.81 7.74 4.27
C ILE A 412 -10.17 8.16 4.82
N VAL A 413 -11.22 7.42 4.49
CA VAL A 413 -12.57 7.65 5.05
C VAL A 413 -12.58 7.55 6.58
N ARG A 414 -11.82 6.64 7.18
CA ARG A 414 -11.71 6.56 8.65
C ARG A 414 -10.99 7.75 9.25
N MET A 415 -9.88 8.16 8.66
CA MET A 415 -9.11 9.32 9.11
C MET A 415 -9.95 10.61 8.98
N GLN A 416 -10.69 10.77 7.90
CA GLN A 416 -11.64 11.87 7.73
C GLN A 416 -12.72 11.89 8.82
N ARG A 417 -13.24 10.71 9.20
CA ARG A 417 -14.19 10.60 10.32
C ARG A 417 -13.56 10.97 11.66
N GLN A 418 -12.28 10.70 11.85
CA GLN A 418 -11.55 11.09 13.06
C GLN A 418 -11.32 12.59 13.09
N ILE A 419 -10.90 13.20 11.98
CA ILE A 419 -10.80 14.66 11.86
C ILE A 419 -12.12 15.30 12.22
N LEU A 420 -13.23 14.82 11.64
CA LEU A 420 -14.56 15.33 12.00
C LEU A 420 -14.83 15.23 13.51
N ARG A 421 -14.52 14.10 14.15
CA ARG A 421 -14.78 13.89 15.58
C ARG A 421 -13.91 14.75 16.50
N HIS A 422 -12.72 15.14 16.07
CA HIS A 422 -11.79 15.96 16.86
C HIS A 422 -11.79 17.42 16.42
N SER A 423 -12.53 17.77 15.36
CA SER A 423 -12.64 19.14 14.86
C SER A 423 -13.33 20.05 15.86
N ASP A 424 -12.99 21.34 15.80
CA ASP A 424 -13.66 22.36 16.59
C ASP A 424 -15.13 22.50 16.21
N LEU A 425 -15.45 22.24 14.95
CA LEU A 425 -16.84 22.11 14.51
C LEU A 425 -17.62 21.09 15.35
N TRP A 426 -17.09 19.85 15.46
CA TRP A 426 -17.78 18.79 16.20
C TRP A 426 -17.86 19.08 17.69
N LYS A 427 -16.80 19.62 18.29
CA LYS A 427 -16.79 20.03 19.69
C LYS A 427 -17.92 21.05 19.96
N ARG A 428 -18.01 22.12 19.17
CA ARG A 428 -19.05 23.13 19.32
C ARG A 428 -20.47 22.58 19.08
N VAL A 429 -20.64 21.67 18.11
CA VAL A 429 -21.91 20.97 17.90
C VAL A 429 -22.29 20.12 19.12
N VAL A 430 -21.30 19.43 19.72
CA VAL A 430 -21.53 18.63 20.93
C VAL A 430 -21.91 19.51 22.13
N ASP A 431 -21.25 20.65 22.28
CA ASP A 431 -21.51 21.59 23.39
C ASP A 431 -22.85 22.30 23.25
N SER A 432 -23.29 22.58 22.01
CA SER A 432 -24.55 23.25 21.70
C SER A 432 -25.77 22.33 21.66
N THR A 433 -25.59 21.00 21.75
CA THR A 433 -26.68 20.03 21.56
C THR A 433 -26.72 18.95 22.63
N SER A 434 -27.95 18.57 23.07
CA SER A 434 -28.16 17.41 23.95
C SER A 434 -27.90 16.07 23.20
N PHE A 435 -27.73 14.98 23.95
CA PHE A 435 -27.56 13.65 23.37
C PHE A 435 -28.71 13.23 22.44
N VAL A 436 -29.96 13.53 22.83
CA VAL A 436 -31.16 13.23 22.03
C VAL A 436 -31.18 14.05 20.75
N GLN A 437 -30.84 15.35 20.83
CA GLN A 437 -30.73 16.21 19.65
C GLN A 437 -29.69 15.67 18.66
N ARG A 438 -28.49 15.23 19.14
CA ARG A 438 -27.46 14.64 18.28
C ARG A 438 -27.94 13.38 17.55
N LEU A 439 -28.74 12.53 18.21
CA LEU A 439 -29.33 11.36 17.56
C LEU A 439 -30.29 11.77 16.43
N LEU A 440 -31.12 12.78 16.70
CA LEU A 440 -32.05 13.35 15.72
C LEU A 440 -31.33 14.06 14.56
N LEU A 441 -30.18 14.72 14.81
CA LEU A 441 -29.37 15.35 13.75
C LEU A 441 -28.98 14.37 12.68
N ASN A 442 -28.60 13.14 13.03
CA ASN A 442 -28.25 12.11 12.05
C ASN A 442 -29.41 11.73 11.12
N VAL A 443 -30.62 11.67 11.67
CA VAL A 443 -31.84 11.39 10.88
C VAL A 443 -32.17 12.58 9.98
N ARG A 444 -32.09 13.81 10.52
CA ARG A 444 -32.30 15.05 9.76
C ARG A 444 -31.29 15.20 8.64
N MET A 445 -29.98 14.95 8.91
CA MET A 445 -28.95 15.02 7.92
C MET A 445 -29.22 14.06 6.75
N LYS A 446 -29.64 12.82 7.03
CA LYS A 446 -30.00 11.86 5.98
C LYS A 446 -31.18 12.36 5.13
N ARG A 447 -32.23 12.88 5.76
CA ARG A 447 -33.38 13.44 5.03
C ARG A 447 -32.96 14.63 4.17
N LEU A 448 -32.20 15.56 4.74
CA LEU A 448 -31.72 16.74 4.04
C LEU A 448 -30.82 16.34 2.86
N HIS A 449 -29.89 15.40 3.07
CA HIS A 449 -29.06 14.88 1.99
C HIS A 449 -29.89 14.35 0.80
N TRP A 450 -30.91 13.55 1.05
CA TRP A 450 -31.76 13.03 -0.02
C TRP A 450 -32.56 14.13 -0.73
N SER A 451 -33.03 15.14 0.02
CA SER A 451 -33.70 16.30 -0.55
C SER A 451 -32.78 17.12 -1.46
N LEU A 452 -31.58 17.44 -0.96
CA LEU A 452 -30.56 18.18 -1.72
C LEU A 452 -30.07 17.39 -2.94
N PHE A 453 -29.88 16.08 -2.81
CA PHE A 453 -29.51 15.22 -3.93
C PHE A 453 -30.62 15.17 -5.00
N SER A 454 -31.89 15.13 -4.60
CA SER A 454 -33.01 15.23 -5.54
C SER A 454 -33.03 16.58 -6.25
N LEU A 455 -32.77 17.68 -5.54
CA LEU A 455 -32.62 19.01 -6.12
C LEU A 455 -31.46 19.08 -7.13
N ALA A 456 -30.28 18.61 -6.73
CA ALA A 456 -29.09 18.58 -7.56
C ALA A 456 -29.31 17.78 -8.86
N ARG A 457 -30.00 16.65 -8.79
CA ARG A 457 -30.33 15.84 -9.97
C ARG A 457 -31.28 16.51 -10.97
N ARG A 458 -32.15 17.40 -10.47
CA ARG A 458 -33.09 18.15 -11.32
C ARG A 458 -32.45 19.39 -11.95
N THR A 459 -31.32 19.84 -11.40
CA THR A 459 -30.57 20.98 -11.91
C THR A 459 -29.55 20.53 -12.93
N SER A 460 -29.50 21.19 -14.09
CA SER A 460 -28.48 20.92 -15.09
C SER A 460 -27.20 21.68 -14.77
N PHE A 461 -26.16 20.97 -14.40
CA PHE A 461 -24.81 21.53 -14.17
C PHE A 461 -23.88 21.33 -15.37
N GLY A 462 -24.37 20.77 -16.46
CA GLY A 462 -23.57 20.54 -17.67
C GLY A 462 -22.46 19.47 -17.52
N LEU A 463 -22.52 18.62 -16.50
CA LEU A 463 -21.54 17.54 -16.30
C LEU A 463 -21.52 16.57 -17.48
N ARG A 464 -20.30 16.21 -17.95
CA ARG A 464 -20.06 15.38 -19.14
C ARG A 464 -19.48 13.99 -18.82
N GLY A 465 -19.42 13.60 -17.56
CA GLY A 465 -19.01 12.26 -17.15
C GLY A 465 -20.05 11.19 -17.47
N SER A 466 -19.70 9.93 -17.24
CA SER A 466 -20.68 8.84 -17.28
C SER A 466 -21.83 9.10 -16.29
N PRO A 467 -23.02 8.51 -16.48
CA PRO A 467 -24.13 8.68 -15.54
C PRO A 467 -23.74 8.35 -14.10
N ALA A 468 -22.90 7.31 -13.89
CA ALA A 468 -22.42 6.92 -12.58
C ALA A 468 -21.50 7.98 -11.94
N ILE A 469 -20.56 8.54 -12.72
CA ILE A 469 -19.66 9.60 -12.26
C ILE A 469 -20.45 10.87 -11.92
N ASN A 470 -21.34 11.31 -12.81
CA ASN A 470 -22.15 12.49 -12.58
C ASN A 470 -23.03 12.35 -11.33
N GLN A 471 -23.64 11.17 -11.15
CA GLN A 471 -24.45 10.88 -9.98
C GLN A 471 -23.63 10.87 -8.70
N ARG A 472 -22.39 10.35 -8.75
CA ARG A 472 -21.46 10.36 -7.61
C ARG A 472 -21.11 11.79 -7.21
N ILE A 473 -20.71 12.65 -8.15
CA ILE A 473 -20.41 14.06 -7.91
C ILE A 473 -21.59 14.73 -7.20
N LEU A 474 -22.80 14.64 -7.75
CA LEU A 474 -23.97 15.26 -7.17
C LEU A 474 -24.31 14.73 -5.78
N LYS A 475 -24.12 13.43 -5.55
CA LYS A 475 -24.37 12.79 -4.25
C LYS A 475 -23.37 13.25 -3.20
N ASP A 476 -22.08 13.32 -3.54
CA ASP A 476 -21.02 13.70 -2.61
C ASP A 476 -21.16 15.17 -2.20
N PHE A 477 -21.42 16.08 -3.14
CA PHE A 477 -21.67 17.49 -2.84
C PHE A 477 -22.99 17.73 -2.11
N SER A 478 -24.02 16.93 -2.36
CA SER A 478 -25.27 16.99 -1.59
C SER A 478 -25.09 16.54 -0.14
N LEU A 479 -24.24 15.53 0.10
CA LEU A 479 -23.90 15.09 1.46
C LEU A 479 -23.09 16.15 2.19
N PHE A 480 -22.12 16.74 1.50
CA PHE A 480 -21.32 17.86 2.00
C PHE A 480 -22.21 19.05 2.40
N ALA A 481 -23.10 19.49 1.50
CA ALA A 481 -24.01 20.60 1.77
C ALA A 481 -24.97 20.28 2.93
N ALA A 482 -25.50 19.06 3.02
CA ALA A 482 -26.34 18.65 4.13
C ALA A 482 -25.62 18.76 5.49
N GLY A 483 -24.37 18.32 5.57
CA GLY A 483 -23.53 18.44 6.76
C GLY A 483 -23.31 19.89 7.17
N CYS A 484 -22.97 20.75 6.20
CA CYS A 484 -22.76 22.17 6.41
C CYS A 484 -24.01 22.88 6.91
N LEU A 485 -25.16 22.64 6.27
CA LEU A 485 -26.44 23.27 6.66
C LEU A 485 -26.93 22.82 8.04
N ILE A 486 -26.72 21.56 8.41
CA ILE A 486 -27.00 21.07 9.76
C ILE A 486 -26.06 21.73 10.78
N ALA A 487 -24.79 21.90 10.47
CA ALA A 487 -23.87 22.64 11.34
C ALA A 487 -24.30 24.09 11.51
N LYS A 488 -24.74 24.73 10.41
CA LYS A 488 -25.29 26.10 10.45
C LYS A 488 -26.53 26.22 11.35
N GLU A 489 -27.43 25.26 11.32
CA GLU A 489 -28.58 25.24 12.23
C GLU A 489 -28.17 25.21 13.72
N CYS A 490 -27.05 24.57 14.04
CA CYS A 490 -26.55 24.45 15.41
C CYS A 490 -25.72 25.66 15.87
N LEU A 491 -24.95 26.27 14.97
CA LEU A 491 -23.87 27.21 15.29
C LEU A 491 -24.02 28.58 14.62
N GLY A 492 -25.05 28.78 13.78
CA GLY A 492 -25.21 30.00 12.99
C GLY A 492 -24.17 30.09 11.85
N ASP A 493 -23.84 31.32 11.45
CA ASP A 493 -22.96 31.56 10.31
C ASP A 493 -21.49 31.19 10.58
N ASP A 494 -21.05 31.09 11.83
CA ASP A 494 -19.72 30.59 12.20
C ASP A 494 -19.48 29.17 11.71
N ALA A 495 -20.54 28.41 11.49
CA ALA A 495 -20.44 27.05 10.97
C ALA A 495 -19.74 26.97 9.61
N TYR A 496 -19.84 27.97 8.74
CA TYR A 496 -19.21 27.95 7.43
C TYR A 496 -17.68 27.91 7.53
N ASN A 497 -17.08 28.73 8.39
CA ASN A 497 -15.63 28.77 8.59
C ASN A 497 -15.14 27.47 9.22
N LEU A 498 -15.79 27.02 10.29
CA LEU A 498 -15.44 25.77 10.96
C LEU A 498 -15.58 24.55 10.04
N TYR A 499 -16.58 24.57 9.15
CA TYR A 499 -16.81 23.50 8.19
C TYR A 499 -15.76 23.53 7.07
N ALA A 500 -15.37 24.74 6.62
CA ALA A 500 -14.29 24.91 5.66
C ALA A 500 -12.96 24.39 6.21
N ASP A 501 -12.58 24.76 7.43
CA ASP A 501 -11.35 24.31 8.09
C ASP A 501 -11.31 22.78 8.21
N MET A 502 -12.38 22.19 8.70
CA MET A 502 -12.51 20.72 8.78
C MET A 502 -12.43 20.05 7.41
N PHE A 503 -13.07 20.64 6.39
CA PHE A 503 -13.01 20.09 5.04
C PHE A 503 -11.61 20.16 4.45
N LEU A 504 -10.92 21.30 4.58
CA LEU A 504 -9.55 21.47 4.10
C LEU A 504 -8.60 20.47 4.78
N GLU A 505 -8.71 20.30 6.09
CA GLU A 505 -7.92 19.29 6.80
C GLU A 505 -8.20 17.86 6.30
N SER A 506 -9.49 17.52 6.14
CA SER A 506 -9.91 16.23 5.58
C SER A 506 -9.44 16.02 4.14
N SER A 507 -9.52 17.07 3.33
CA SER A 507 -9.15 17.02 1.91
C SER A 507 -7.64 16.90 1.69
N ARG A 508 -6.82 17.45 2.59
CA ARG A 508 -5.35 17.24 2.56
C ARG A 508 -4.99 15.76 2.54
N MET A 509 -5.76 14.92 3.23
CA MET A 509 -5.57 13.46 3.19
C MET A 509 -5.94 12.85 1.84
N GLU A 510 -7.06 13.28 1.25
CA GLU A 510 -7.46 12.80 -0.08
C GLU A 510 -6.45 13.25 -1.14
N MET A 511 -6.01 14.50 -1.09
CA MET A 511 -5.03 15.02 -2.02
C MET A 511 -3.67 14.35 -1.86
N ALA A 512 -3.24 14.06 -0.63
CA ALA A 512 -2.01 13.31 -0.39
C ALA A 512 -2.09 11.87 -0.94
N TRP A 513 -3.28 11.29 -1.00
CA TRP A 513 -3.50 9.98 -1.61
C TRP A 513 -3.59 10.03 -3.14
N LEU A 514 -4.28 11.04 -3.68
CA LEU A 514 -4.50 11.22 -5.12
C LEU A 514 -3.26 11.72 -5.85
N TRP A 515 -2.53 12.61 -5.21
CA TRP A 515 -1.44 13.35 -5.83
C TRP A 515 -0.11 12.64 -5.60
N PRO A 516 0.82 12.71 -6.59
CA PRO A 516 2.09 12.01 -6.50
C PRO A 516 2.84 12.36 -5.21
N SER A 517 3.38 11.33 -4.56
CA SER A 517 4.24 11.56 -3.40
C SER A 517 5.53 12.29 -3.82
N ASN A 518 6.20 12.93 -2.86
CA ASN A 518 7.51 13.56 -3.07
C ASN A 518 8.50 12.70 -3.81
N GLN A 519 8.39 11.40 -3.66
CA GLN A 519 9.33 10.43 -4.18
C GLN A 519 9.22 10.30 -5.69
N VAL A 520 8.02 10.47 -6.26
CA VAL A 520 7.83 10.53 -7.71
C VAL A 520 8.69 11.63 -8.32
N PHE A 521 8.71 12.80 -7.67
CA PHE A 521 9.49 13.94 -8.13
C PHE A 521 10.98 13.81 -7.77
N SER A 522 11.31 13.19 -6.63
CA SER A 522 12.70 12.96 -6.19
C SER A 522 13.46 11.96 -7.06
N PHE A 523 12.75 11.05 -7.75
CA PHE A 523 13.35 10.05 -8.65
C PHE A 523 13.40 10.47 -10.09
N SER A 524 12.76 11.59 -10.45
CA SER A 524 12.82 12.12 -11.81
C SER A 524 14.09 12.96 -11.98
N GLU A 525 14.80 12.75 -13.07
CA GLU A 525 15.86 13.67 -13.51
C GLU A 525 15.28 15.04 -13.92
N ARG A 526 13.98 15.11 -14.15
CA ARG A 526 13.26 16.28 -14.63
C ARG A 526 11.94 16.51 -13.86
N PRO A 527 11.98 16.79 -12.55
CA PRO A 527 10.80 16.87 -11.70
C PRO A 527 9.78 17.93 -12.14
N PHE A 528 10.25 19.03 -12.72
CA PHE A 528 9.40 20.08 -13.26
C PHE A 528 8.55 19.60 -14.44
N ASP A 529 9.14 18.91 -15.42
CA ASP A 529 8.41 18.42 -16.58
C ASP A 529 7.36 17.38 -16.17
N VAL A 530 7.71 16.52 -15.20
CA VAL A 530 6.80 15.55 -14.61
C VAL A 530 5.61 16.23 -13.93
N LEU A 531 5.83 17.32 -13.20
CA LEU A 531 4.78 18.11 -12.57
C LEU A 531 3.84 18.72 -13.64
N LEU A 532 4.41 19.29 -14.70
CA LEU A 532 3.61 19.86 -15.79
C LEU A 532 2.74 18.82 -16.48
N GLU A 533 3.31 17.67 -16.84
CA GLU A 533 2.55 16.57 -17.47
C GLU A 533 1.41 16.08 -16.55
N TYR A 534 1.69 15.97 -15.26
CA TYR A 534 0.71 15.59 -14.27
C TYR A 534 -0.46 16.58 -14.20
N LEU A 535 -0.17 17.88 -14.07
CA LEU A 535 -1.19 18.92 -13.98
C LEU A 535 -2.02 19.04 -15.26
N GLN A 536 -1.39 18.88 -16.43
CA GLN A 536 -2.10 18.83 -17.71
C GLN A 536 -3.08 17.65 -17.77
N ALA A 537 -2.66 16.47 -17.31
CA ALA A 537 -3.52 15.29 -17.26
C ALA A 537 -4.70 15.48 -16.29
N TYR A 538 -4.44 16.00 -15.10
CA TYR A 538 -5.45 16.25 -14.07
C TYR A 538 -6.48 17.28 -14.51
N PHE A 539 -6.04 18.48 -14.90
CA PHE A 539 -6.96 19.54 -15.31
C PHE A 539 -7.62 19.25 -16.66
N GLY A 540 -6.94 18.51 -17.55
CA GLY A 540 -7.53 18.00 -18.77
C GLY A 540 -8.69 17.05 -18.50
N ALA A 541 -8.56 16.18 -17.48
CA ALA A 541 -9.66 15.30 -17.05
C ALA A 541 -10.82 16.11 -16.45
N CYS A 542 -10.53 17.09 -15.59
CA CYS A 542 -11.53 17.99 -15.01
C CYS A 542 -12.32 18.76 -16.10
N ALA A 543 -11.62 19.26 -17.13
CA ALA A 543 -12.24 19.96 -18.25
C ALA A 543 -13.14 19.02 -19.10
N ARG A 544 -12.70 17.79 -19.36
CA ARG A 544 -13.51 16.79 -20.09
C ARG A 544 -14.82 16.46 -19.35
N LEU A 545 -14.78 16.37 -18.03
CA LEU A 545 -15.96 16.15 -17.19
C LEU A 545 -16.83 17.41 -17.06
N ASN A 546 -16.34 18.55 -17.51
CA ASN A 546 -16.93 19.87 -17.33
C ASN A 546 -17.16 20.23 -15.84
N VAL A 547 -16.27 19.77 -14.95
CA VAL A 547 -16.29 20.17 -13.55
C VAL A 547 -15.56 21.49 -13.33
N VAL A 548 -14.67 21.85 -14.25
CA VAL A 548 -13.96 23.12 -14.30
C VAL A 548 -13.89 23.62 -15.74
N ASN A 549 -14.17 24.89 -15.96
CA ASN A 549 -13.92 25.58 -17.23
C ASN A 549 -12.61 26.35 -17.08
N LEU A 550 -11.61 26.00 -17.89
CA LEU A 550 -10.28 26.59 -17.83
C LEU A 550 -9.61 26.67 -19.19
N GLU A 551 -8.62 27.55 -19.28
CA GLU A 551 -7.67 27.62 -20.38
C GLU A 551 -6.27 27.33 -19.89
N MET A 552 -5.56 26.42 -20.58
CA MET A 552 -4.18 26.10 -20.28
C MET A 552 -3.26 26.55 -21.41
N ARG A 553 -2.16 27.21 -21.06
CA ARG A 553 -1.08 27.59 -21.97
C ARG A 553 0.22 27.00 -21.45
N VAL A 554 0.81 26.14 -22.25
CA VAL A 554 2.10 25.52 -21.94
C VAL A 554 3.20 26.33 -22.60
N HIS A 555 4.22 26.67 -21.82
CA HIS A 555 5.43 27.35 -22.27
C HIS A 555 6.64 26.43 -22.08
N PRO A 556 7.76 26.66 -22.78
CA PRO A 556 8.98 25.89 -22.57
C PRO A 556 9.43 25.87 -21.09
N ASP A 557 9.18 26.95 -20.36
CA ASP A 557 9.62 27.15 -18.98
C ASP A 557 8.47 27.10 -17.96
N GLY A 558 7.21 26.81 -18.39
CA GLY A 558 6.11 26.92 -17.47
C GLY A 558 4.74 26.47 -17.96
N LEU A 559 3.77 26.70 -17.11
CA LEU A 559 2.36 26.42 -17.33
C LEU A 559 1.49 27.53 -16.75
N ASP A 560 0.63 28.10 -17.59
CA ASP A 560 -0.41 29.05 -17.21
C ASP A 560 -1.77 28.37 -17.25
N ILE A 561 -2.53 28.48 -16.18
CA ILE A 561 -3.90 27.99 -16.13
C ILE A 561 -4.84 29.14 -15.71
N THR A 562 -5.75 29.52 -16.60
CA THR A 562 -6.81 30.48 -16.30
C THR A 562 -8.10 29.76 -16.02
N PHE A 563 -8.59 29.84 -14.80
CA PHE A 563 -9.85 29.25 -14.34
C PHE A 563 -10.99 30.26 -14.55
N LYS A 564 -11.98 29.90 -15.38
CA LYS A 564 -13.12 30.75 -15.75
C LYS A 564 -14.36 30.47 -14.92
N SER A 565 -14.59 29.21 -14.56
CA SER A 565 -15.70 28.81 -13.70
C SER A 565 -15.48 27.43 -13.11
N CYS A 566 -16.15 27.13 -12.00
CA CYS A 566 -16.10 25.86 -11.32
C CYS A 566 -17.51 25.31 -11.08
N THR A 567 -17.80 24.15 -11.65
CA THR A 567 -19.11 23.49 -11.49
C THR A 567 -19.35 23.08 -10.04
N TYR A 568 -18.30 22.71 -9.28
CA TYR A 568 -18.41 22.41 -7.86
C TYR A 568 -18.93 23.60 -7.05
N GLY A 569 -18.41 24.81 -7.33
CA GLY A 569 -18.89 26.04 -6.74
C GLY A 569 -20.34 26.35 -7.11
N ALA A 570 -20.75 26.09 -8.35
CA ALA A 570 -22.13 26.24 -8.78
C ALA A 570 -23.07 25.27 -8.06
N ILE A 571 -22.66 24.00 -7.88
CA ILE A 571 -23.42 23.01 -7.12
C ILE A 571 -23.58 23.46 -5.66
N LEU A 572 -22.51 23.86 -4.99
CA LEU A 572 -22.58 24.34 -3.60
C LEU A 572 -23.47 25.57 -3.44
N THR A 573 -23.40 26.51 -4.36
CA THR A 573 -24.26 27.69 -4.39
C THR A 573 -25.73 27.29 -4.51
N THR A 574 -26.06 26.40 -5.45
CA THR A 574 -27.43 25.90 -5.67
C THR A 574 -27.97 25.16 -4.45
N LEU A 575 -27.10 24.47 -3.72
CA LEU A 575 -27.47 23.70 -2.51
C LEU A 575 -27.47 24.55 -1.23
N GLY A 576 -27.33 25.88 -1.32
CA GLY A 576 -27.42 26.80 -0.16
C GLY A 576 -26.11 27.00 0.59
N CYS A 577 -24.97 26.56 0.02
CA CYS A 577 -23.64 26.69 0.63
C CYS A 577 -22.76 27.69 -0.16
N ALA A 578 -23.31 28.79 -0.63
CA ALA A 578 -22.59 29.81 -1.41
C ALA A 578 -21.28 30.32 -0.77
N PRO A 579 -21.18 30.51 0.57
CA PRO A 579 -19.94 30.91 1.23
C PRO A 579 -18.77 29.92 1.02
N LEU A 580 -19.06 28.66 0.71
CA LEU A 580 -18.06 27.62 0.48
C LEU A 580 -17.71 27.42 -1.01
N ARG A 581 -18.16 28.32 -1.89
CA ARG A 581 -17.99 28.20 -3.35
C ARG A 581 -16.55 27.97 -3.78
N GLY A 582 -15.60 28.70 -3.20
CA GLY A 582 -14.17 28.62 -3.55
C GLY A 582 -13.38 27.49 -2.88
N LEU A 583 -14.00 26.72 -2.00
CA LEU A 583 -13.30 25.79 -1.10
C LEU A 583 -12.54 24.68 -1.85
N VAL A 584 -13.12 24.12 -2.92
CA VAL A 584 -12.45 23.08 -3.72
C VAL A 584 -11.25 23.67 -4.45
N ARG A 585 -11.36 24.92 -4.95
CA ARG A 585 -10.24 25.61 -5.58
C ARG A 585 -9.10 25.86 -4.58
N GLN A 586 -9.42 26.31 -3.38
CA GLN A 586 -8.43 26.51 -2.32
C GLN A 586 -7.68 25.20 -2.02
N MET A 587 -8.40 24.08 -1.90
CA MET A 587 -7.80 22.75 -1.69
C MET A 587 -6.81 22.37 -2.81
N GLU A 588 -7.23 22.56 -4.07
CA GLU A 588 -6.38 22.26 -5.23
C GLU A 588 -5.12 23.13 -5.26
N LEU A 589 -5.27 24.44 -4.98
CA LEU A 589 -4.15 25.38 -4.96
C LEU A 589 -3.14 25.07 -3.86
N GLU A 590 -3.60 24.73 -2.64
CA GLU A 590 -2.73 24.30 -1.54
C GLU A 590 -1.90 23.06 -1.93
N ALA A 591 -2.54 22.08 -2.60
CA ALA A 591 -1.88 20.87 -3.05
C ALA A 591 -0.83 21.16 -4.15
N ILE A 592 -1.18 22.01 -5.12
CA ILE A 592 -0.26 22.40 -6.21
C ILE A 592 0.92 23.19 -5.66
N GLN A 593 0.70 24.15 -4.78
CA GLN A 593 1.77 24.91 -4.15
C GLN A 593 2.75 23.99 -3.43
N ASN A 594 2.25 23.07 -2.63
CA ASN A 594 3.08 22.09 -1.97
C ASN A 594 3.95 21.24 -2.91
N LEU A 595 3.44 20.90 -4.10
CA LEU A 595 4.20 20.19 -5.11
C LEU A 595 5.22 21.09 -5.79
N ALA A 596 4.83 22.32 -6.13
CA ALA A 596 5.70 23.32 -6.75
C ALA A 596 6.91 23.65 -5.87
N ASP A 597 6.68 23.91 -4.58
CA ASP A 597 7.74 24.19 -3.58
C ASP A 597 8.80 23.07 -3.54
N ARG A 598 8.37 21.81 -3.69
CA ARG A 598 9.25 20.64 -3.66
C ARG A 598 10.02 20.41 -4.95
N CYS A 599 9.43 20.84 -6.07
CA CYS A 599 10.08 20.76 -7.37
C CYS A 599 11.00 21.97 -7.63
N GLY A 600 11.07 22.92 -6.70
CA GLY A 600 11.78 24.20 -6.90
C GLY A 600 11.14 25.03 -8.01
N VAL A 601 9.82 24.98 -8.12
CA VAL A 601 9.03 25.65 -9.16
C VAL A 601 8.42 26.90 -8.58
N TYR A 602 8.57 28.02 -9.30
CA TYR A 602 7.89 29.25 -8.96
C TYR A 602 6.37 29.05 -9.10
N TYR A 603 5.64 29.45 -8.06
CA TYR A 603 4.18 29.33 -7.97
C TYR A 603 3.59 30.72 -7.69
N ARG A 604 2.61 31.14 -8.50
CA ARG A 604 1.85 32.36 -8.26
C ARG A 604 0.38 32.18 -8.60
N TRP A 605 -0.48 32.55 -7.66
CA TRP A 605 -1.92 32.58 -7.83
C TRP A 605 -2.41 34.03 -7.91
N HIS A 606 -3.18 34.35 -8.94
CA HIS A 606 -3.88 35.62 -9.09
C HIS A 606 -5.39 35.34 -8.96
N SER A 607 -6.01 35.78 -7.86
CA SER A 607 -7.45 35.61 -7.64
C SER A 607 -8.27 36.42 -8.64
N GLY A 608 -9.35 35.81 -9.14
CA GLY A 608 -10.33 36.48 -9.98
C GLY A 608 -11.38 37.24 -9.15
N ARG A 609 -12.48 37.62 -9.82
CA ARG A 609 -13.61 38.32 -9.16
C ARG A 609 -14.40 37.42 -8.22
N VAL A 610 -14.37 36.13 -8.44
CA VAL A 610 -15.08 35.09 -7.66
C VAL A 610 -14.04 34.12 -7.08
N PRO A 611 -14.27 33.55 -5.90
CA PRO A 611 -13.27 32.73 -5.19
C PRO A 611 -12.76 31.48 -5.96
N ASP A 612 -13.53 30.98 -6.92
CA ASP A 612 -13.18 29.80 -7.73
C ASP A 612 -12.61 30.15 -9.11
N GLU A 613 -12.41 31.45 -9.40
CA GLU A 613 -11.83 31.98 -10.63
C GLU A 613 -10.43 32.57 -10.37
N GLY A 614 -9.56 32.59 -11.38
CA GLY A 614 -8.25 33.20 -11.28
C GLY A 614 -7.24 32.60 -12.25
N ARG A 615 -5.97 33.02 -12.11
CA ARG A 615 -4.86 32.56 -12.95
C ARG A 615 -3.76 31.94 -12.07
N LEU A 616 -3.36 30.73 -12.39
CA LEU A 616 -2.23 30.05 -11.80
C LEU A 616 -1.06 30.08 -12.78
N VAL A 617 0.09 30.52 -12.29
CA VAL A 617 1.36 30.56 -13.04
C VAL A 617 2.36 29.66 -12.34
N LEU A 618 2.97 28.76 -13.11
CA LEU A 618 4.03 27.86 -12.68
C LEU A 618 5.21 27.99 -13.64
N CYS A 619 6.39 28.36 -13.15
CA CYS A 619 7.60 28.54 -13.95
C CYS A 619 8.82 27.92 -13.28
N ARG A 620 9.85 27.56 -14.08
CA ARG A 620 11.14 27.07 -13.56
C ARG A 620 11.88 28.12 -12.73
N MET A 621 11.74 29.39 -13.09
CA MET A 621 12.31 30.53 -12.40
C MET A 621 11.27 31.63 -12.27
N GLU A 622 11.46 32.54 -11.35
CA GLU A 622 10.60 33.71 -11.21
C GLU A 622 10.58 34.49 -12.54
N PRO A 623 9.39 34.78 -13.10
CA PRO A 623 9.30 35.51 -14.36
C PRO A 623 10.00 36.87 -14.21
N SER A 624 10.84 37.24 -15.17
CA SER A 624 11.39 38.58 -15.22
C SER A 624 10.24 39.61 -15.29
N ALA A 625 10.40 40.77 -14.68
CA ALA A 625 9.35 41.79 -14.51
C ALA A 625 8.60 42.22 -15.80
N SER A 626 9.06 41.77 -16.98
CA SER A 626 8.44 42.02 -18.29
C SER A 626 7.22 41.10 -18.58
N LEU A 627 6.92 40.10 -17.75
CA LEU A 627 5.77 39.21 -17.92
C LEU A 627 4.54 39.58 -17.07
N ASP A 628 4.64 40.62 -16.26
CA ASP A 628 3.49 41.26 -15.61
C ASP A 628 2.69 42.08 -16.67
N ILE A 629 1.98 41.36 -17.53
CA ILE A 629 0.94 41.98 -18.35
C ILE A 629 -0.18 42.39 -17.43
N GLU A 630 -0.26 43.71 -17.17
CA GLU A 630 -1.34 44.34 -16.41
C GLU A 630 -2.72 43.81 -16.86
N PRO A 631 -3.64 43.60 -15.93
CA PRO A 631 -5.02 43.35 -16.28
C PRO A 631 -5.53 44.61 -17.03
N ASN A 632 -5.95 44.45 -18.26
CA ASN A 632 -6.57 45.46 -19.09
C ASN A 632 -7.51 46.36 -18.25
N GLN A 633 -7.03 47.55 -17.94
CA GLN A 633 -7.90 48.65 -17.58
C GLN A 633 -8.71 48.98 -18.81
N GLN A 634 -9.90 48.40 -18.94
CA GLN A 634 -10.92 48.94 -19.81
C GLN A 634 -11.25 50.33 -19.29
N LYS A 635 -10.75 51.32 -20.05
CA LYS A 635 -11.18 52.72 -19.97
C LYS A 635 -12.69 52.75 -19.84
N GLU A 636 -13.18 53.24 -18.71
CA GLU A 636 -14.46 53.91 -18.66
C GLU A 636 -14.38 55.13 -19.61
N ALA A 637 -14.94 54.99 -20.81
CA ALA A 637 -15.24 56.13 -21.66
C ALA A 637 -16.52 56.73 -21.09
N SER A 638 -16.37 57.86 -20.43
CA SER A 638 -17.40 58.86 -20.20
C SER A 638 -18.11 59.24 -21.51
N THR A 639 -19.37 59.06 -21.59
CA THR A 639 -20.42 60.04 -21.91
C THR A 639 -21.76 59.41 -21.65
#